data_76d5bef48a7deb0d8d0a90e8eea9c577
#
_entry.id   76d5bef48a7deb0d8d0a90e8eea9c577
#
_cell.length_a   1.000
_cell.length_b   1.000
_cell.length_c   1.000
_cell.angle_alpha   90.00
_cell.angle_beta   90.00
_cell.angle_gamma   90.00
#
_symmetry.space_group_name_H-M   'P 1'
#
loop_
_entity.id
_entity.type
_entity.pdbx_description
1 polymer ?
#
loop_
_entity_poly.entity_id
_entity_poly.type
_entity_poly.pdbx_seq_one_letter_code
_entity_poly.pdbx_strand_id
1 'polypeptide(L)'
;MTSSSTSSALTPLGAQVRLLLLRFLLSFVIYSICRGIFCLYNQDLLEIGSAGQLALMFWGGLRFDLSAIVYTSLLLTTLSLLPLPQAYSRGYQRMLTGLYRIVTSLAIILNLGDVVYYRFTLKRTTLAVFEEFGDENPFQFLRFFVDYWGITLLGIGLIILFCIIEGKLPRPKQRPTGRMWAFYLTSLILLGGSIYLSIVAGRGGFTSETRPITLSNANIYIRRPQQRALVLNTPFSLIRTIGKSSLPEYQYMPFAEVPKYFNSVYTPGSTPVSGKYKGRNVVLIIWESFAREWVGGLNQDIPGYQGFTPFIDSLMQRSYVFTNGYSNSQKSIDAMPAIFASVLKPHVPFVLSIYSGNNITALPARLDSMGYSTAFFHGAPNGSMGFNAFVMQAGVKEYYGKTEYANDADYDGNWGIWDEKFLQYVARQIGSLRQPFFAAEFTLSSHHPFRVPEEYQKVLPKGTIPMHQAVAYTDMALRKFFETASKQPWYDNTLFVIVADHAVPGALPQYKNSTGAFRIPIIIFDPRGELVGRDTEHLASQADLLPTILDLVGDDKPMVTFGGNPFDTTRPRFVVQDMDGIYQMIEGDYALHFDGQKVTALYNLKTDPQQLHNIKDQPGTPLPSMLLRLKAYLQDYAWRMKYNKLTELHPQR
;
A
#
# COMPACT_ATOMS: atom_id res chain seq x y z
N MET A 1 7.70 12.62 70.58
CA MET A 1 7.19 13.22 69.34
C MET A 1 7.46 12.24 68.20
N THR A 2 6.49 11.43 67.89
CA THR A 2 6.56 10.47 66.77
C THR A 2 6.21 11.22 65.49
N SER A 3 7.18 11.42 64.60
CA SER A 3 6.94 11.94 63.29
C SER A 3 6.08 10.95 62.49
N SER A 4 4.78 11.21 62.42
CA SER A 4 3.89 10.53 61.49
C SER A 4 4.31 10.90 60.07
N SER A 5 5.05 10.02 59.40
CA SER A 5 5.28 10.13 57.96
C SER A 5 3.91 9.98 57.27
N THR A 6 3.29 11.09 56.94
CA THR A 6 2.11 11.16 56.08
C THR A 6 2.48 10.59 54.71
N SER A 7 2.30 9.28 54.51
CA SER A 7 2.47 8.69 53.18
C SER A 7 1.47 9.37 52.23
N SER A 8 1.98 10.08 51.27
CA SER A 8 1.16 10.74 50.27
C SER A 8 0.34 9.69 49.49
N ALA A 9 -0.94 9.95 49.26
CA ALA A 9 -1.81 9.09 48.41
C ALA A 9 -1.24 8.81 47.01
N LEU A 10 -0.33 9.64 46.55
CA LEU A 10 0.31 9.55 45.23
C LEU A 10 1.59 8.68 45.22
N THR A 11 2.22 8.42 46.37
CA THR A 11 3.45 7.60 46.44
C THR A 11 3.27 6.17 45.87
N PRO A 12 2.20 5.42 46.20
CA PRO A 12 1.93 4.11 45.61
C PRO A 12 1.66 4.19 44.10
N LEU A 13 0.94 5.22 43.66
CA LEU A 13 0.66 5.46 42.22
C LEU A 13 1.95 5.71 41.43
N GLY A 14 2.86 6.53 41.95
CA GLY A 14 4.18 6.75 41.35
C GLY A 14 5.01 5.46 41.25
N ALA A 15 4.95 4.60 42.28
CA ALA A 15 5.60 3.28 42.24
C ALA A 15 4.97 2.36 41.18
N GLN A 16 3.66 2.42 40.98
CA GLN A 16 2.94 1.65 39.95
C GLN A 16 3.31 2.11 38.56
N VAL A 17 3.36 3.43 38.31
CA VAL A 17 3.79 4.01 37.03
C VAL A 17 5.24 3.62 36.73
N ARG A 18 6.15 3.73 37.73
CA ARG A 18 7.53 3.30 37.58
C ARG A 18 7.64 1.82 37.20
N LEU A 19 6.86 0.95 37.82
CA LEU A 19 6.83 -0.49 37.50
C LEU A 19 6.36 -0.71 36.06
N LEU A 20 5.32 0.00 35.60
CA LEU A 20 4.85 -0.06 34.22
C LEU A 20 5.94 0.34 33.24
N LEU A 21 6.61 1.49 33.46
CA LEU A 21 7.69 1.95 32.60
C LEU A 21 8.85 0.94 32.54
N LEU A 22 9.23 0.34 33.68
CA LEU A 22 10.26 -0.69 33.72
C LEU A 22 9.85 -1.95 32.95
N ARG A 23 8.57 -2.35 33.02
CA ARG A 23 8.02 -3.46 32.22
C ARG A 23 8.03 -3.15 30.73
N PHE A 24 7.65 -1.94 30.34
CA PHE A 24 7.77 -1.49 28.93
C PHE A 24 9.21 -1.55 28.44
N LEU A 25 10.16 -1.01 29.21
CA LEU A 25 11.57 -1.05 28.88
C LEU A 25 12.09 -2.49 28.76
N LEU A 26 11.70 -3.37 29.69
CA LEU A 26 12.07 -4.79 29.64
C LEU A 26 11.50 -5.47 28.38
N SER A 27 10.25 -5.17 28.01
CA SER A 27 9.67 -5.66 26.75
C SER A 27 10.46 -5.21 25.52
N PHE A 28 10.87 -3.93 25.45
CA PHE A 28 11.73 -3.44 24.36
C PHE A 28 13.06 -4.18 24.27
N VAL A 29 13.71 -4.43 25.41
CA VAL A 29 14.96 -5.21 25.46
C VAL A 29 14.73 -6.62 24.94
N ILE A 30 13.65 -7.29 25.38
CA ILE A 30 13.31 -8.65 24.93
C ILE A 30 13.04 -8.68 23.42
N TYR A 31 12.26 -7.74 22.87
CA TYR A 31 12.00 -7.68 21.43
C TYR A 31 13.28 -7.44 20.64
N SER A 32 14.17 -6.57 21.15
CA SER A 32 15.48 -6.30 20.53
C SER A 32 16.39 -7.53 20.54
N ILE A 33 16.38 -8.32 21.61
CA ILE A 33 17.10 -9.60 21.70
C ILE A 33 16.54 -10.60 20.67
N CYS A 34 15.20 -10.75 20.60
CA CYS A 34 14.58 -11.62 19.59
C CYS A 34 14.94 -11.19 18.15
N ARG A 35 14.98 -9.87 17.89
CA ARG A 35 15.41 -9.31 16.60
C ARG A 35 16.90 -9.64 16.31
N GLY A 36 17.76 -9.55 17.31
CA GLY A 36 19.16 -9.94 17.20
C GLY A 36 19.33 -11.42 16.85
N ILE A 37 18.59 -12.30 17.54
CA ILE A 37 18.58 -13.75 17.27
C ILE A 37 18.09 -14.02 15.84
N PHE A 38 16.99 -13.35 15.42
CA PHE A 38 16.45 -13.45 14.07
C PHE A 38 17.49 -13.03 13.01
N CYS A 39 18.19 -11.92 13.26
CA CYS A 39 19.24 -11.42 12.37
C CYS A 39 20.39 -12.41 12.22
N LEU A 40 20.91 -12.92 13.34
CA LEU A 40 22.04 -13.85 13.35
C LEU A 40 21.71 -15.19 12.69
N TYR A 41 20.51 -15.71 12.92
CA TYR A 41 20.09 -17.00 12.36
C TYR A 41 19.84 -16.94 10.84
N ASN A 42 19.38 -15.80 10.34
CA ASN A 42 18.98 -15.60 8.94
C ASN A 42 19.91 -14.66 8.16
N GLN A 43 21.14 -14.44 8.61
CA GLN A 43 22.07 -13.48 8.02
C GLN A 43 22.34 -13.75 6.52
N ASP A 44 22.37 -15.02 6.12
CA ASP A 44 22.55 -15.48 4.75
C ASP A 44 21.40 -15.05 3.81
N LEU A 45 20.17 -14.98 4.30
CA LEU A 45 19.00 -14.59 3.55
C LEU A 45 18.74 -13.07 3.57
N LEU A 46 19.22 -12.37 4.60
CA LEU A 46 18.95 -10.94 4.78
C LEU A 46 19.87 -10.06 3.92
N GLU A 47 21.01 -10.56 3.46
CA GLU A 47 21.96 -9.85 2.59
C GLU A 47 22.22 -8.39 3.03
N ILE A 48 22.70 -8.23 4.28
CA ILE A 48 22.94 -6.93 4.88
C ILE A 48 24.26 -6.36 4.37
N GLY A 49 24.20 -5.24 3.63
CA GLY A 49 25.38 -4.68 2.97
C GLY A 49 26.30 -3.85 3.86
N SER A 50 25.82 -3.33 5.01
CA SER A 50 26.61 -2.48 5.90
C SER A 50 26.07 -2.42 7.33
N ALA A 51 26.94 -2.08 8.29
CA ALA A 51 26.54 -1.85 9.68
C ALA A 51 25.54 -0.67 9.82
N GLY A 52 25.65 0.37 8.99
CA GLY A 52 24.72 1.49 8.98
C GLY A 52 23.32 1.07 8.55
N GLN A 53 23.21 0.20 7.55
CA GLN A 53 21.92 -0.37 7.14
C GLN A 53 21.32 -1.24 8.25
N LEU A 54 22.12 -2.06 8.92
CA LEU A 54 21.68 -2.85 10.08
C LEU A 54 21.14 -1.95 11.20
N ALA A 55 21.89 -0.89 11.55
CA ALA A 55 21.47 0.06 12.57
C ALA A 55 20.14 0.76 12.20
N LEU A 56 19.95 1.14 10.94
CA LEU A 56 18.70 1.73 10.44
C LEU A 56 17.53 0.77 10.59
N MET A 57 17.71 -0.51 10.26
CA MET A 57 16.67 -1.54 10.42
C MET A 57 16.32 -1.78 11.89
N PHE A 58 17.30 -1.81 12.79
CA PHE A 58 17.05 -1.91 14.24
C PHE A 58 16.32 -0.68 14.78
N TRP A 59 16.75 0.51 14.38
CA TRP A 59 16.07 1.78 14.74
C TRP A 59 14.61 1.80 14.26
N GLY A 60 14.39 1.48 12.97
CA GLY A 60 13.03 1.35 12.42
C GLY A 60 12.21 0.31 13.18
N GLY A 61 12.82 -0.81 13.57
CA GLY A 61 12.19 -1.87 14.32
C GLY A 61 11.61 -1.44 15.66
N LEU A 62 12.24 -0.49 16.35
CA LEU A 62 11.73 0.04 17.63
C LEU A 62 10.33 0.63 17.51
N ARG A 63 9.99 1.24 16.36
CA ARG A 63 8.65 1.79 16.10
C ARG A 63 7.58 0.69 16.05
N PHE A 64 7.89 -0.43 15.43
CA PHE A 64 7.00 -1.59 15.36
C PHE A 64 6.93 -2.34 16.70
N ASP A 65 8.05 -2.39 17.45
CA ASP A 65 8.09 -2.93 18.80
C ASP A 65 7.23 -2.10 19.74
N LEU A 66 7.32 -0.76 19.69
CA LEU A 66 6.46 0.13 20.48
C LEU A 66 4.98 -0.15 20.21
N SER A 67 4.60 -0.23 18.93
CA SER A 67 3.22 -0.51 18.56
C SER A 67 2.75 -1.87 19.08
N ALA A 68 3.55 -2.93 18.91
CA ALA A 68 3.22 -4.26 19.42
C ALA A 68 3.09 -4.30 20.93
N ILE A 69 4.07 -3.74 21.66
CA ILE A 69 4.09 -3.69 23.12
C ILE A 69 2.89 -2.95 23.67
N VAL A 70 2.53 -1.81 23.07
CA VAL A 70 1.37 -1.02 23.50
C VAL A 70 0.07 -1.81 23.32
N TYR A 71 -0.16 -2.44 22.17
CA TYR A 71 -1.36 -3.24 21.94
C TYR A 71 -1.43 -4.45 22.86
N THR A 72 -0.35 -5.20 23.02
CA THR A 72 -0.31 -6.40 23.86
C THR A 72 -0.37 -6.08 25.36
N SER A 73 0.10 -4.89 25.76
CA SER A 73 0.08 -4.43 27.14
C SER A 73 -1.12 -3.53 27.50
N LEU A 74 -2.06 -3.31 26.58
CA LEU A 74 -3.19 -2.40 26.80
C LEU A 74 -4.02 -2.79 28.01
N LEU A 75 -4.35 -4.07 28.16
CA LEU A 75 -5.08 -4.60 29.29
C LEU A 75 -4.28 -4.43 30.60
N LEU A 76 -2.99 -4.77 30.58
CA LEU A 76 -2.09 -4.60 31.73
C LEU A 76 -2.04 -3.12 32.18
N THR A 77 -1.87 -2.21 31.23
CA THR A 77 -1.78 -0.76 31.48
C THR A 77 -3.08 -0.24 32.07
N THR A 78 -4.21 -0.58 31.47
CA THR A 78 -5.54 -0.20 31.95
C THR A 78 -5.75 -0.70 33.38
N LEU A 79 -5.58 -2.01 33.65
CA LEU A 79 -5.75 -2.59 34.97
C LEU A 79 -4.79 -2.00 36.02
N SER A 80 -3.57 -1.60 35.59
CA SER A 80 -2.58 -1.02 36.50
C SER A 80 -2.91 0.42 36.91
N LEU A 81 -3.60 1.19 36.07
CA LEU A 81 -3.92 2.60 36.26
C LEU A 81 -5.37 2.85 36.66
N LEU A 82 -6.20 1.81 36.73
CA LEU A 82 -7.55 1.95 37.27
C LEU A 82 -7.51 2.60 38.67
N PRO A 83 -8.42 3.55 38.97
CA PRO A 83 -8.49 4.23 40.25
C PRO A 83 -9.05 3.32 41.36
N LEU A 84 -8.40 2.18 41.57
CA LEU A 84 -8.82 1.16 42.52
C LEU A 84 -7.76 1.00 43.63
N PRO A 85 -8.02 1.37 44.90
CA PRO A 85 -7.09 1.13 45.98
C PRO A 85 -6.75 -0.36 46.18
N GLN A 86 -7.65 -1.27 45.76
CA GLN A 86 -7.46 -2.71 45.77
C GLN A 86 -6.38 -3.18 44.81
N ALA A 87 -6.10 -2.39 43.73
CA ALA A 87 -5.06 -2.69 42.76
C ALA A 87 -3.66 -2.83 43.40
N TYR A 88 -3.45 -2.26 44.59
CA TYR A 88 -2.20 -2.34 45.35
C TYR A 88 -2.13 -3.52 46.33
N SER A 89 -3.14 -4.40 46.33
CA SER A 89 -3.12 -5.63 47.10
C SER A 89 -2.15 -6.64 46.50
N ARG A 90 -1.60 -7.53 47.37
CA ARG A 90 -0.66 -8.58 46.91
C ARG A 90 -1.26 -9.50 45.86
N GLY A 91 -2.56 -9.86 46.01
CA GLY A 91 -3.26 -10.71 45.03
C GLY A 91 -3.38 -10.05 43.66
N TYR A 92 -3.83 -8.80 43.65
CA TYR A 92 -3.96 -8.05 42.39
C TYR A 92 -2.60 -7.85 41.69
N GLN A 93 -1.55 -7.50 42.44
CA GLN A 93 -0.20 -7.37 41.89
C GLN A 93 0.36 -8.70 41.36
N ARG A 94 0.02 -9.84 41.95
CA ARG A 94 0.36 -11.17 41.41
C ARG A 94 -0.38 -11.43 40.10
N MET A 95 -1.67 -11.08 40.02
CA MET A 95 -2.44 -11.17 38.78
C MET A 95 -1.82 -10.34 37.65
N LEU A 96 -1.49 -9.06 37.89
CA LEU A 96 -0.81 -8.21 36.93
C LEU A 96 0.54 -8.77 36.48
N THR A 97 1.29 -9.35 37.43
CA THR A 97 2.58 -10.00 37.13
C THR A 97 2.37 -11.23 36.24
N GLY A 98 1.37 -12.07 36.57
CA GLY A 98 1.00 -13.23 35.75
C GLY A 98 0.61 -12.83 34.33
N LEU A 99 -0.27 -11.84 34.21
CA LEU A 99 -0.69 -11.31 32.92
C LEU A 99 0.50 -10.82 32.08
N TYR A 100 1.39 -10.01 32.65
CA TYR A 100 2.57 -9.51 31.98
C TYR A 100 3.50 -10.64 31.52
N ARG A 101 3.74 -11.64 32.42
CA ARG A 101 4.59 -12.79 32.10
C ARG A 101 4.01 -13.63 30.96
N ILE A 102 2.71 -13.92 31.00
CA ILE A 102 2.04 -14.69 29.93
C ILE A 102 2.16 -13.98 28.60
N VAL A 103 1.79 -12.69 28.53
CA VAL A 103 1.79 -11.91 27.29
C VAL A 103 3.19 -11.78 26.69
N THR A 104 4.20 -11.48 27.53
CA THR A 104 5.57 -11.33 27.05
C THR A 104 6.20 -12.67 26.65
N SER A 105 5.92 -13.77 27.38
CA SER A 105 6.37 -15.11 27.01
C SER A 105 5.77 -15.56 25.67
N LEU A 106 4.48 -15.29 25.46
CA LEU A 106 3.84 -15.56 24.16
C LEU A 106 4.52 -14.75 23.03
N ALA A 107 4.84 -13.49 23.27
CA ALA A 107 5.56 -12.66 22.29
C ALA A 107 6.97 -13.22 21.99
N ILE A 108 7.69 -13.75 22.97
CA ILE A 108 8.98 -14.43 22.76
C ILE A 108 8.79 -15.68 21.88
N ILE A 109 7.83 -16.54 22.21
CA ILE A 109 7.54 -17.77 21.44
C ILE A 109 7.22 -17.43 19.98
N LEU A 110 6.35 -16.44 19.75
CA LEU A 110 5.95 -16.01 18.41
C LEU A 110 7.14 -15.46 17.61
N ASN A 111 7.95 -14.58 18.21
CA ASN A 111 9.12 -14.02 17.54
C ASN A 111 10.20 -15.07 17.23
N LEU A 112 10.42 -16.03 18.12
CA LEU A 112 11.41 -17.09 17.91
C LEU A 112 10.90 -18.18 16.95
N GLY A 113 9.60 -18.48 16.95
CA GLY A 113 8.99 -19.33 15.93
C GLY A 113 9.25 -18.80 14.51
N ASP A 114 9.13 -17.49 14.34
CA ASP A 114 9.42 -16.83 13.06
C ASP A 114 10.89 -16.86 12.65
N VAL A 115 11.82 -17.07 13.57
CA VAL A 115 13.26 -17.25 13.20
C VAL A 115 13.43 -18.40 12.21
N VAL A 116 12.67 -19.46 12.41
CA VAL A 116 12.65 -20.66 11.56
C VAL A 116 11.68 -20.50 10.39
N TYR A 117 10.46 -20.08 10.67
CA TYR A 117 9.40 -19.94 9.65
C TYR A 117 9.80 -19.02 8.50
N TYR A 118 10.57 -17.96 8.78
CA TYR A 118 11.09 -17.03 7.78
C TYR A 118 11.92 -17.71 6.68
N ARG A 119 12.67 -18.77 7.00
CA ARG A 119 13.49 -19.47 6.00
C ARG A 119 12.68 -20.14 4.90
N PHE A 120 11.40 -20.43 5.18
CA PHE A 120 10.47 -21.06 4.23
C PHE A 120 9.61 -20.05 3.49
N THR A 121 9.33 -18.90 4.10
CA THR A 121 8.30 -17.98 3.60
C THR A 121 8.84 -16.59 3.23
N LEU A 122 10.05 -16.25 3.68
CA LEU A 122 10.68 -14.93 3.57
C LEU A 122 9.82 -13.76 4.11
N LYS A 123 8.86 -14.07 4.99
CA LYS A 123 7.97 -13.09 5.63
C LYS A 123 7.72 -13.43 7.10
N ARG A 124 7.26 -12.44 7.89
CA ARG A 124 6.75 -12.68 9.25
C ARG A 124 5.40 -13.37 9.20
N THR A 125 5.13 -14.22 10.19
CA THR A 125 3.83 -14.85 10.39
C THR A 125 2.72 -13.81 10.49
N THR A 126 1.64 -14.04 9.77
CA THR A 126 0.37 -13.30 9.80
C THR A 126 -0.76 -14.25 10.16
N LEU A 127 -1.96 -13.74 10.43
CA LEU A 127 -3.11 -14.60 10.72
C LEU A 127 -3.49 -15.56 9.59
N ALA A 128 -3.08 -15.26 8.34
CA ALA A 128 -3.28 -16.16 7.21
C ALA A 128 -2.68 -17.56 7.43
N VAL A 129 -1.63 -17.68 8.25
CA VAL A 129 -1.04 -18.97 8.63
C VAL A 129 -2.06 -19.91 9.27
N PHE A 130 -2.93 -19.40 10.12
CA PHE A 130 -3.96 -20.23 10.76
C PHE A 130 -5.04 -20.70 9.78
N GLU A 131 -5.27 -19.98 8.68
CA GLU A 131 -6.16 -20.42 7.60
C GLU A 131 -5.44 -21.41 6.68
N GLU A 132 -4.14 -21.20 6.40
CA GLU A 132 -3.30 -22.08 5.58
C GLU A 132 -3.11 -23.47 6.21
N PHE A 133 -3.03 -23.54 7.55
CA PHE A 133 -2.81 -24.79 8.28
C PHE A 133 -4.05 -25.28 9.05
N GLY A 134 -5.23 -24.69 8.82
CA GLY A 134 -6.46 -25.00 9.53
C GLY A 134 -6.92 -26.47 9.37
N ASP A 135 -6.61 -27.08 8.24
CA ASP A 135 -6.94 -28.47 7.93
C ASP A 135 -5.81 -29.48 8.27
N GLU A 136 -4.67 -29.00 8.79
CA GLU A 136 -3.55 -29.87 9.13
C GLU A 136 -3.61 -30.36 10.58
N ASN A 137 -2.99 -31.51 10.81
CA ASN A 137 -2.96 -32.14 12.14
C ASN A 137 -2.21 -31.25 13.16
N PRO A 138 -2.85 -30.80 14.25
CA PRO A 138 -2.22 -29.94 15.26
C PRO A 138 -0.92 -30.52 15.87
N PHE A 139 -0.72 -31.83 15.82
CA PHE A 139 0.50 -32.48 16.31
C PHE A 139 1.73 -32.18 15.44
N GLN A 140 1.56 -31.74 14.20
CA GLN A 140 2.69 -31.31 13.37
C GLN A 140 3.36 -30.06 13.92
N PHE A 141 2.60 -29.15 14.55
CA PHE A 141 3.16 -28.00 15.26
C PHE A 141 4.05 -28.38 16.44
N LEU A 142 3.69 -29.44 17.16
CA LEU A 142 4.52 -29.93 18.27
C LEU A 142 5.85 -30.50 17.78
N ARG A 143 5.84 -31.16 16.64
CA ARG A 143 7.05 -31.69 16.02
C ARG A 143 8.04 -30.60 15.65
N PHE A 144 7.56 -29.43 15.28
CA PHE A 144 8.39 -28.28 14.99
C PHE A 144 9.32 -27.88 16.15
N PHE A 145 8.81 -27.94 17.39
CA PHE A 145 9.63 -27.66 18.58
C PHE A 145 10.73 -28.69 18.82
N VAL A 146 10.52 -29.94 18.38
CA VAL A 146 11.49 -31.02 18.47
C VAL A 146 12.52 -30.91 17.37
N ASP A 147 12.08 -30.67 16.13
CA ASP A 147 12.97 -30.58 14.97
C ASP A 147 13.92 -29.36 15.09
N TYR A 148 13.45 -28.27 15.71
CA TYR A 148 14.22 -27.05 15.97
C TYR A 148 14.54 -26.86 17.46
N TRP A 149 14.95 -27.95 18.13
CA TRP A 149 15.20 -27.98 19.58
C TRP A 149 16.16 -26.89 20.08
N GLY A 150 17.15 -26.47 19.27
CA GLY A 150 18.12 -25.42 19.63
C GLY A 150 17.44 -24.05 19.83
N ILE A 151 16.54 -23.65 18.92
CA ILE A 151 15.75 -22.41 19.06
C ILE A 151 14.75 -22.55 20.19
N THR A 152 14.17 -23.74 20.38
CA THR A 152 13.25 -24.04 21.49
C THR A 152 13.93 -23.86 22.85
N LEU A 153 15.13 -24.43 23.04
CA LEU A 153 15.89 -24.27 24.29
C LEU A 153 16.32 -22.82 24.52
N LEU A 154 16.72 -22.11 23.47
CA LEU A 154 17.04 -20.67 23.55
C LEU A 154 15.82 -19.87 24.00
N GLY A 155 14.62 -20.19 23.47
CA GLY A 155 13.35 -19.57 23.87
C GLY A 155 13.00 -19.82 25.32
N ILE A 156 13.10 -21.06 25.77
CA ILE A 156 12.88 -21.43 27.19
C ILE A 156 13.86 -20.67 28.09
N GLY A 157 15.14 -20.63 27.74
CA GLY A 157 16.15 -19.88 28.48
C GLY A 157 15.86 -18.40 28.59
N LEU A 158 15.43 -17.79 27.47
CA LEU A 158 15.05 -16.37 27.43
C LEU A 158 13.81 -16.07 28.28
N ILE A 159 12.80 -16.95 28.28
CA ILE A 159 11.60 -16.83 29.12
C ILE A 159 11.98 -16.94 30.59
N ILE A 160 12.83 -17.89 30.97
CA ILE A 160 13.29 -18.04 32.35
C ILE A 160 14.04 -16.77 32.79
N LEU A 161 15.01 -16.30 31.98
CA LEU A 161 15.76 -15.07 32.27
C LEU A 161 14.85 -13.86 32.41
N PHE A 162 13.89 -13.70 31.50
CA PHE A 162 12.86 -12.67 31.58
C PHE A 162 12.08 -12.72 32.89
N CYS A 163 11.59 -13.92 33.31
CA CYS A 163 10.84 -14.09 34.54
C CYS A 163 11.67 -13.77 35.78
N ILE A 164 12.97 -14.10 35.78
CA ILE A 164 13.91 -13.78 36.88
C ILE A 164 14.09 -12.24 36.96
N ILE A 165 14.33 -11.56 35.86
CA ILE A 165 14.53 -10.11 35.83
C ILE A 165 13.24 -9.40 36.27
N GLU A 166 12.08 -9.78 35.72
CA GLU A 166 10.78 -9.22 36.12
C GLU A 166 10.50 -9.42 37.62
N GLY A 167 10.88 -10.58 38.15
CA GLY A 167 10.73 -10.89 39.59
C GLY A 167 11.48 -9.92 40.52
N LYS A 168 12.56 -9.29 40.03
CA LYS A 168 13.38 -8.32 40.77
C LYS A 168 12.89 -6.87 40.62
N LEU A 169 11.90 -6.59 39.76
CA LEU A 169 11.38 -5.24 39.60
C LEU A 169 10.66 -4.73 40.88
N PRO A 170 10.84 -3.44 41.20
CA PRO A 170 10.25 -2.85 42.40
C PRO A 170 8.73 -2.74 42.26
N ARG A 171 7.98 -3.34 43.21
CA ARG A 171 6.51 -3.31 43.22
C ARG A 171 5.99 -2.32 44.27
N PRO A 172 4.81 -1.72 44.03
CA PRO A 172 4.16 -0.89 45.08
C PRO A 172 3.89 -1.74 46.32
N LYS A 173 4.31 -1.25 47.48
CA LYS A 173 4.22 -1.98 48.77
C LYS A 173 3.05 -1.53 49.63
N GLN A 174 2.51 -0.34 49.37
CA GLN A 174 1.49 0.29 50.20
C GLN A 174 0.25 0.61 49.37
N ARG A 175 -0.92 0.63 50.03
CA ARG A 175 -2.16 1.13 49.43
C ARG A 175 -2.20 2.65 49.53
N PRO A 176 -2.90 3.34 48.60
CA PRO A 176 -3.15 4.77 48.72
C PRO A 176 -3.88 5.10 50.01
N THR A 177 -3.41 6.12 50.73
CA THR A 177 -4.01 6.60 51.98
C THR A 177 -3.98 8.14 51.96
N GLY A 178 -4.80 8.78 52.78
CA GLY A 178 -4.86 10.23 52.88
C GLY A 178 -5.81 10.87 51.87
N ARG A 179 -5.34 11.82 51.04
CA ARG A 179 -6.18 12.59 50.09
C ARG A 179 -6.65 11.71 48.92
N MET A 180 -7.66 10.88 49.11
CA MET A 180 -8.15 9.92 48.11
C MET A 180 -8.67 10.59 46.82
N TRP A 181 -9.24 11.80 46.90
CA TRP A 181 -9.65 12.52 45.70
C TRP A 181 -8.49 12.79 44.75
N ALA A 182 -7.32 13.12 45.31
CA ALA A 182 -6.11 13.35 44.49
C ALA A 182 -5.64 12.05 43.81
N PHE A 183 -5.72 10.94 44.51
CA PHE A 183 -5.45 9.60 43.94
C PHE A 183 -6.39 9.29 42.79
N TYR A 184 -7.71 9.46 42.96
CA TYR A 184 -8.68 9.17 41.90
C TYR A 184 -8.48 10.08 40.68
N LEU A 185 -8.35 11.39 40.90
CA LEU A 185 -8.14 12.35 39.81
C LEU A 185 -6.86 12.07 39.05
N THR A 186 -5.73 11.87 39.74
CA THR A 186 -4.44 11.60 39.09
C THR A 186 -4.45 10.26 38.37
N SER A 187 -5.08 9.22 38.93
CA SER A 187 -5.23 7.93 38.24
C SER A 187 -6.04 8.05 36.95
N LEU A 188 -7.14 8.82 36.96
CA LEU A 188 -7.96 9.06 35.75
C LEU A 188 -7.18 9.84 34.68
N ILE A 189 -6.41 10.86 35.08
CA ILE A 189 -5.55 11.62 34.17
C ILE A 189 -4.49 10.70 33.54
N LEU A 190 -3.82 9.88 34.35
CA LEU A 190 -2.80 8.93 33.87
C LEU A 190 -3.42 7.86 32.98
N LEU A 191 -4.59 7.35 33.31
CA LEU A 191 -5.31 6.39 32.48
C LEU A 191 -5.69 7.02 31.13
N GLY A 192 -6.32 8.19 31.12
CA GLY A 192 -6.67 8.91 29.90
C GLY A 192 -5.43 9.24 29.04
N GLY A 193 -4.37 9.73 29.68
CA GLY A 193 -3.08 9.98 29.02
C GLY A 193 -2.45 8.71 28.45
N SER A 194 -2.50 7.59 29.17
CA SER A 194 -1.97 6.30 28.68
C SER A 194 -2.77 5.75 27.50
N ILE A 195 -4.09 5.92 27.48
CA ILE A 195 -4.94 5.54 26.35
C ILE A 195 -4.60 6.41 25.15
N TYR A 196 -4.50 7.73 25.32
CA TYR A 196 -4.10 8.64 24.24
C TYR A 196 -2.73 8.29 23.67
N LEU A 197 -1.71 8.11 24.52
CA LEU A 197 -0.37 7.71 24.10
C LEU A 197 -0.36 6.33 23.43
N SER A 198 -1.22 5.41 23.86
CA SER A 198 -1.38 4.10 23.22
C SER A 198 -1.94 4.22 21.80
N ILE A 199 -2.91 5.12 21.59
CA ILE A 199 -3.44 5.41 20.26
C ILE A 199 -2.34 6.00 19.38
N VAL A 200 -1.60 6.99 19.88
CA VAL A 200 -0.49 7.63 19.15
C VAL A 200 0.59 6.61 18.78
N ALA A 201 1.03 5.79 19.73
CA ALA A 201 2.04 4.76 19.51
C ALA A 201 1.55 3.67 18.54
N GLY A 202 0.30 3.25 18.69
CA GLY A 202 -0.35 2.29 17.79
C GLY A 202 -0.50 2.82 16.36
N ARG A 203 -0.79 4.10 16.20
CA ARG A 203 -0.84 4.77 14.88
C ARG A 203 0.54 5.02 14.30
N GLY A 204 1.55 5.17 15.14
CA GLY A 204 2.92 5.48 14.76
C GLY A 204 3.21 6.97 14.56
N GLY A 205 2.38 7.88 15.11
CA GLY A 205 2.60 9.33 15.04
C GLY A 205 1.50 10.12 15.73
N PHE A 206 1.76 11.44 15.96
CA PHE A 206 0.87 12.37 16.67
C PHE A 206 -0.16 13.03 15.74
N THR A 207 0.05 13.04 14.43
CA THR A 207 -0.83 13.72 13.49
C THR A 207 -2.08 12.90 13.21
N SER A 208 -3.22 13.58 13.05
CA SER A 208 -4.51 12.94 12.65
C SER A 208 -4.47 12.37 11.23
N GLU A 209 -3.59 12.88 10.40
CA GLU A 209 -3.41 12.54 8.98
C GLU A 209 -2.66 11.23 8.78
N THR A 210 -1.82 10.81 9.76
CA THR A 210 -1.14 9.52 9.67
C THR A 210 -2.11 8.37 9.89
N ARG A 211 -2.26 7.51 8.88
CA ARG A 211 -2.93 6.22 9.06
C ARG A 211 -2.13 5.33 10.03
N PRO A 212 -2.80 4.40 10.73
CA PRO A 212 -2.08 3.42 11.53
C PRO A 212 -0.99 2.73 10.71
N ILE A 213 0.23 2.62 11.27
CA ILE A 213 1.34 1.93 10.58
C ILE A 213 0.94 0.52 10.19
N THR A 214 1.35 0.11 8.99
CA THR A 214 1.07 -1.19 8.38
C THR A 214 2.37 -1.98 8.19
N LEU A 215 2.28 -3.23 7.71
CA LEU A 215 3.45 -4.05 7.39
C LEU A 215 4.35 -3.38 6.34
N SER A 216 3.76 -2.69 5.36
CA SER A 216 4.50 -2.01 4.30
C SER A 216 5.34 -0.82 4.80
N ASN A 217 5.00 -0.19 5.94
CA ASN A 217 5.81 0.90 6.48
C ASN A 217 7.24 0.47 6.88
N ALA A 218 7.50 -0.84 7.03
CA ALA A 218 8.86 -1.34 7.25
C ALA A 218 9.78 -1.12 6.04
N ASN A 219 9.21 -0.94 4.84
CA ASN A 219 9.99 -0.74 3.60
C ASN A 219 10.81 0.55 3.59
N ILE A 220 10.43 1.54 4.40
CA ILE A 220 11.18 2.80 4.57
C ILE A 220 12.60 2.57 5.12
N TYR A 221 12.83 1.47 5.86
CA TYR A 221 14.08 1.17 6.57
C TYR A 221 14.95 0.12 5.88
N ILE A 222 14.55 -0.38 4.71
CA ILE A 222 15.20 -1.51 4.03
C ILE A 222 15.66 -1.13 2.61
N ARG A 223 16.57 -1.91 2.06
CA ARG A 223 17.00 -1.81 0.67
C ARG A 223 16.55 -2.98 -0.19
N ARG A 224 16.22 -4.13 0.43
CA ARG A 224 15.76 -5.34 -0.24
C ARG A 224 14.52 -5.90 0.47
N PRO A 225 13.54 -6.44 -0.26
CA PRO A 225 12.26 -6.89 0.30
C PRO A 225 12.41 -7.90 1.44
N GLN A 226 13.35 -8.85 1.35
CA GLN A 226 13.59 -9.87 2.38
C GLN A 226 14.00 -9.26 3.73
N GLN A 227 14.60 -8.07 3.76
CA GLN A 227 15.02 -7.39 4.98
C GLN A 227 13.85 -6.87 5.82
N ARG A 228 12.65 -6.79 5.24
CA ARG A 228 11.42 -6.32 5.91
C ARG A 228 11.13 -7.11 7.19
N ALA A 229 11.32 -8.43 7.15
CA ALA A 229 11.08 -9.29 8.29
C ALA A 229 11.98 -8.98 9.51
N LEU A 230 13.17 -8.40 9.30
CA LEU A 230 14.04 -7.95 10.39
C LEU A 230 13.49 -6.68 11.08
N VAL A 231 12.90 -5.77 10.33
CA VAL A 231 12.28 -4.54 10.88
C VAL A 231 10.99 -4.86 11.63
N LEU A 232 10.16 -5.73 11.10
CA LEU A 232 8.91 -6.18 11.73
C LEU A 232 9.17 -7.13 12.91
N ASN A 233 8.15 -7.28 13.76
CA ASN A 233 8.06 -8.34 14.76
C ASN A 233 6.74 -9.10 14.58
N THR A 234 6.67 -10.33 15.06
CA THR A 234 5.54 -11.23 14.84
C THR A 234 4.27 -10.78 15.54
N PRO A 235 4.27 -10.34 16.83
CA PRO A 235 3.08 -9.80 17.47
C PRO A 235 2.46 -8.63 16.69
N PHE A 236 3.27 -7.70 16.17
CA PHE A 236 2.79 -6.61 15.32
C PHE A 236 2.13 -7.15 14.05
N SER A 237 2.79 -8.08 13.36
CA SER A 237 2.28 -8.65 12.10
C SER A 237 0.93 -9.36 12.32
N LEU A 238 0.80 -10.13 13.38
CA LEU A 238 -0.46 -10.79 13.75
C LEU A 238 -1.55 -9.77 14.06
N ILE A 239 -1.29 -8.78 14.95
CA ILE A 239 -2.28 -7.77 15.34
C ILE A 239 -2.78 -6.98 14.13
N ARG A 240 -1.88 -6.64 13.19
CA ARG A 240 -2.22 -5.86 11.99
C ARG A 240 -3.00 -6.64 10.94
N THR A 241 -3.06 -7.94 11.08
CA THR A 241 -3.82 -8.82 10.19
C THR A 241 -5.12 -9.36 10.81
N ILE A 242 -5.45 -9.00 12.07
CA ILE A 242 -6.74 -9.32 12.68
C ILE A 242 -7.88 -8.76 11.84
N GLY A 243 -8.87 -9.61 11.56
CA GLY A 243 -10.07 -9.25 10.81
C GLY A 243 -9.83 -8.95 9.31
N LYS A 244 -8.64 -9.27 8.78
CA LYS A 244 -8.36 -9.21 7.36
C LYS A 244 -8.53 -10.60 6.77
N SER A 245 -9.45 -10.73 5.82
CA SER A 245 -9.67 -11.98 5.10
C SER A 245 -8.52 -12.26 4.11
N SER A 246 -8.18 -13.52 3.96
CA SER A 246 -7.38 -14.01 2.84
C SER A 246 -8.21 -14.03 1.55
N LEU A 247 -7.51 -14.04 0.40
CA LEU A 247 -8.15 -14.32 -0.88
C LEU A 247 -8.68 -15.75 -0.87
N PRO A 248 -9.89 -15.99 -1.43
CA PRO A 248 -10.37 -17.34 -1.66
C PRO A 248 -9.37 -18.14 -2.48
N GLU A 249 -9.22 -19.40 -2.18
CA GLU A 249 -8.45 -20.32 -3.01
C GLU A 249 -9.33 -20.80 -4.15
N TYR A 250 -9.13 -20.20 -5.32
CA TYR A 250 -9.88 -20.58 -6.50
C TYR A 250 -9.30 -21.86 -7.13
N GLN A 251 -10.14 -22.85 -7.34
CA GLN A 251 -9.80 -24.12 -7.99
C GLN A 251 -10.77 -24.39 -9.16
N TYR A 252 -10.78 -23.45 -10.12
CA TYR A 252 -11.69 -23.53 -11.27
C TYR A 252 -11.27 -24.58 -12.30
N MET A 253 -9.96 -24.86 -12.38
CA MET A 253 -9.37 -25.79 -13.33
C MET A 253 -8.04 -26.35 -12.81
N PRO A 254 -7.53 -27.48 -13.35
CA PRO A 254 -6.18 -27.94 -13.07
C PRO A 254 -5.15 -26.85 -13.39
N PHE A 255 -4.19 -26.64 -12.51
CA PHE A 255 -3.20 -25.56 -12.68
C PHE A 255 -2.41 -25.64 -13.98
N ALA A 256 -2.15 -26.86 -14.49
CA ALA A 256 -1.49 -27.07 -15.78
C ALA A 256 -2.30 -26.51 -16.97
N GLU A 257 -3.59 -26.26 -16.81
CA GLU A 257 -4.45 -25.68 -17.84
C GLU A 257 -4.55 -24.17 -17.78
N VAL A 258 -4.26 -23.56 -16.63
CA VAL A 258 -4.34 -22.10 -16.45
C VAL A 258 -3.60 -21.33 -17.54
N PRO A 259 -2.34 -21.68 -17.92
CA PRO A 259 -1.60 -20.95 -18.96
C PRO A 259 -2.22 -21.01 -20.36
N LYS A 260 -3.15 -21.94 -20.63
CA LYS A 260 -3.88 -22.02 -21.92
C LYS A 260 -4.86 -20.85 -22.08
N TYR A 261 -5.38 -20.30 -20.98
CA TYR A 261 -6.39 -19.26 -20.98
C TYR A 261 -5.85 -17.91 -20.52
N PHE A 262 -4.91 -17.92 -19.56
CA PHE A 262 -4.23 -16.75 -19.06
C PHE A 262 -2.80 -17.09 -18.62
N ASN A 263 -1.83 -16.31 -19.10
CA ASN A 263 -0.44 -16.43 -18.69
C ASN A 263 0.05 -15.08 -18.13
N SER A 264 0.30 -15.03 -16.84
CA SER A 264 0.82 -13.83 -16.15
C SER A 264 2.31 -13.55 -16.42
N VAL A 265 3.04 -14.48 -17.06
CA VAL A 265 4.43 -14.24 -17.44
C VAL A 265 4.47 -13.53 -18.78
N TYR A 266 5.12 -12.38 -18.81
CA TYR A 266 5.30 -11.54 -19.99
C TYR A 266 6.77 -11.19 -20.19
N THR A 267 7.22 -11.22 -21.44
CA THR A 267 8.57 -10.76 -21.83
C THR A 267 8.40 -9.61 -22.80
N PRO A 268 8.87 -8.39 -22.46
CA PRO A 268 8.91 -7.26 -23.40
C PRO A 268 9.87 -7.53 -24.57
N GLY A 269 9.84 -6.69 -25.58
CA GLY A 269 10.83 -6.72 -26.67
C GLY A 269 10.31 -7.20 -28.01
N SER A 270 8.99 -7.45 -28.14
CA SER A 270 8.39 -8.00 -29.39
C SER A 270 7.40 -7.05 -30.08
N THR A 271 7.24 -5.81 -29.61
CA THR A 271 6.31 -4.85 -30.21
C THR A 271 7.01 -3.91 -31.21
N PRO A 272 6.26 -3.23 -32.09
CA PRO A 272 6.83 -2.23 -33.02
C PRO A 272 7.49 -1.02 -32.33
N VAL A 273 7.21 -0.82 -31.04
CA VAL A 273 7.73 0.31 -30.24
C VAL A 273 8.79 -0.11 -29.21
N SER A 274 9.14 -1.40 -29.17
CA SER A 274 10.11 -1.94 -28.23
C SER A 274 11.46 -1.22 -28.31
N GLY A 275 11.95 -0.72 -27.16
CA GLY A 275 13.24 -0.04 -27.05
C GLY A 275 13.32 1.34 -27.71
N LYS A 276 12.22 1.86 -28.25
CA LYS A 276 12.18 3.18 -28.93
C LYS A 276 12.68 4.32 -28.04
N TYR A 277 12.48 4.19 -26.73
CA TYR A 277 12.85 5.18 -25.72
C TYR A 277 13.99 4.71 -24.81
N LYS A 278 14.83 3.78 -25.28
CA LYS A 278 15.98 3.28 -24.52
C LYS A 278 16.91 4.41 -24.10
N GLY A 279 17.21 4.50 -22.80
CA GLY A 279 18.08 5.52 -22.22
C GLY A 279 17.45 6.92 -22.09
N ARG A 280 16.18 7.10 -22.44
CA ARG A 280 15.44 8.35 -22.19
C ARG A 280 14.81 8.36 -20.80
N ASN A 281 14.63 9.55 -20.25
CA ASN A 281 13.93 9.75 -19.00
C ASN A 281 12.45 9.38 -19.13
N VAL A 282 11.82 9.02 -18.02
CA VAL A 282 10.38 8.76 -17.93
C VAL A 282 9.79 9.63 -16.82
N VAL A 283 8.77 10.40 -17.15
CA VAL A 283 7.93 11.13 -16.18
C VAL A 283 6.53 10.55 -16.24
N LEU A 284 6.06 10.00 -15.10
CA LEU A 284 4.72 9.45 -14.93
C LEU A 284 3.89 10.40 -14.08
N ILE A 285 2.85 10.98 -14.65
CA ILE A 285 1.90 11.87 -13.98
C ILE A 285 0.64 11.08 -13.68
N ILE A 286 0.35 10.87 -12.40
CA ILE A 286 -0.86 10.21 -11.91
C ILE A 286 -1.81 11.30 -11.42
N TRP A 287 -2.88 11.52 -12.16
CA TRP A 287 -3.81 12.59 -11.88
C TRP A 287 -4.99 12.09 -11.05
N GLU A 288 -5.15 12.67 -9.86
CA GLU A 288 -6.22 12.37 -8.91
C GLU A 288 -7.62 12.55 -9.53
N SER A 289 -8.43 11.48 -9.52
CA SER A 289 -9.84 11.50 -9.93
C SER A 289 -10.08 11.95 -11.39
N PHE A 290 -9.14 11.69 -12.29
CA PHE A 290 -9.17 12.15 -13.68
C PHE A 290 -9.99 11.22 -14.58
N ALA A 291 -11.31 11.38 -14.58
CA ALA A 291 -12.19 10.59 -15.43
C ALA A 291 -12.12 11.02 -16.91
N ARG A 292 -12.31 10.04 -17.82
CA ARG A 292 -12.43 10.29 -19.26
C ARG A 292 -13.53 11.31 -19.58
N GLU A 293 -14.58 11.36 -18.77
CA GLU A 293 -15.68 12.31 -18.91
C GLU A 293 -15.20 13.76 -18.98
N TRP A 294 -14.18 14.13 -18.22
CA TRP A 294 -13.72 15.52 -18.12
C TRP A 294 -12.99 16.02 -19.38
N VAL A 295 -12.59 15.11 -20.28
CA VAL A 295 -11.72 15.38 -21.43
C VAL A 295 -12.59 15.61 -22.68
N GLY A 296 -12.67 16.85 -23.16
CA GLY A 296 -13.47 17.21 -24.33
C GLY A 296 -13.07 16.45 -25.60
N GLY A 297 -11.78 16.31 -25.82
CA GLY A 297 -11.23 15.59 -26.97
C GLY A 297 -11.49 14.08 -27.00
N LEU A 298 -11.95 13.49 -25.88
CA LEU A 298 -12.38 12.09 -25.78
C LEU A 298 -13.92 11.91 -25.83
N ASN A 299 -14.69 13.01 -25.90
CA ASN A 299 -16.14 13.02 -25.90
C ASN A 299 -16.71 13.86 -27.06
N GLN A 300 -16.04 13.85 -28.19
CA GLN A 300 -16.45 14.60 -29.40
C GLN A 300 -17.75 14.08 -30.02
N ASP A 301 -18.18 12.88 -29.65
CA ASP A 301 -19.45 12.27 -30.01
C ASP A 301 -20.65 12.91 -29.27
N ILE A 302 -20.41 13.71 -28.23
CA ILE A 302 -21.45 14.38 -27.45
C ILE A 302 -21.62 15.83 -27.97
N PRO A 303 -22.76 16.16 -28.60
CA PRO A 303 -22.97 17.48 -29.17
C PRO A 303 -22.82 18.60 -28.14
N GLY A 304 -21.95 19.57 -28.44
CA GLY A 304 -21.73 20.76 -27.59
C GLY A 304 -20.94 20.53 -26.31
N TYR A 305 -20.46 19.31 -26.04
CA TYR A 305 -19.63 19.03 -24.89
C TYR A 305 -18.16 19.43 -25.12
N GLN A 306 -17.62 20.28 -24.27
CA GLN A 306 -16.24 20.79 -24.41
C GLN A 306 -15.27 20.22 -23.35
N GLY A 307 -15.77 19.57 -22.31
CA GLY A 307 -14.96 19.11 -21.18
C GLY A 307 -14.40 20.25 -20.32
N PHE A 308 -13.42 19.91 -19.50
CA PHE A 308 -12.81 20.83 -18.52
C PHE A 308 -11.29 20.85 -18.58
N THR A 309 -10.67 20.25 -19.62
CA THR A 309 -9.23 20.04 -19.72
C THR A 309 -8.67 20.51 -21.06
N PRO A 310 -8.78 21.83 -21.37
CA PRO A 310 -8.36 22.36 -22.66
C PRO A 310 -6.85 22.19 -22.94
N PHE A 311 -6.00 22.19 -21.91
CA PHE A 311 -4.58 21.92 -22.09
C PHE A 311 -4.35 20.46 -22.50
N ILE A 312 -4.95 19.51 -21.81
CA ILE A 312 -4.86 18.08 -22.16
C ILE A 312 -5.43 17.83 -23.56
N ASP A 313 -6.54 18.46 -23.94
CA ASP A 313 -7.10 18.35 -25.29
C ASP A 313 -6.10 18.79 -26.35
N SER A 314 -5.36 19.88 -26.11
CA SER A 314 -4.28 20.33 -26.97
C SER A 314 -3.06 19.38 -26.97
N LEU A 315 -2.67 18.87 -25.79
CA LEU A 315 -1.53 17.96 -25.65
C LEU A 315 -1.78 16.63 -26.38
N MET A 316 -3.00 16.10 -26.30
CA MET A 316 -3.40 14.85 -26.97
C MET A 316 -3.25 14.89 -28.49
N GLN A 317 -3.30 16.08 -29.11
CA GLN A 317 -3.07 16.21 -30.57
C GLN A 317 -1.63 15.85 -30.98
N ARG A 318 -0.70 15.87 -30.04
CA ARG A 318 0.73 15.56 -30.23
C ARG A 318 1.19 14.36 -29.43
N SER A 319 0.24 13.56 -28.95
CA SER A 319 0.48 12.41 -28.08
C SER A 319 -0.02 11.12 -28.72
N TYR A 320 0.37 9.99 -28.15
CA TYR A 320 -0.30 8.72 -28.38
C TYR A 320 -1.36 8.52 -27.28
N VAL A 321 -2.60 8.33 -27.69
CA VAL A 321 -3.75 8.32 -26.77
C VAL A 321 -4.51 7.02 -26.88
N PHE A 322 -4.65 6.29 -25.76
CA PHE A 322 -5.57 5.16 -25.67
C PHE A 322 -6.96 5.67 -25.30
N THR A 323 -7.89 5.63 -26.26
CA THR A 323 -9.26 6.14 -26.05
C THR A 323 -10.13 5.20 -25.22
N ASN A 324 -9.76 3.93 -25.14
CA ASN A 324 -10.41 2.89 -24.33
C ASN A 324 -9.59 2.57 -23.07
N GLY A 325 -9.23 3.61 -22.31
CA GLY A 325 -8.52 3.51 -21.04
C GLY A 325 -9.44 3.23 -19.86
N TYR A 326 -8.98 2.38 -18.94
CA TYR A 326 -9.72 1.99 -17.74
C TYR A 326 -8.83 1.99 -16.49
N SER A 327 -9.36 2.44 -15.37
CA SER A 327 -8.78 2.16 -14.06
C SER A 327 -9.11 0.72 -13.63
N ASN A 328 -8.27 0.13 -12.79
CA ASN A 328 -8.53 -1.20 -12.24
C ASN A 328 -9.29 -1.15 -10.91
N SER A 329 -9.45 0.04 -10.33
CA SER A 329 -10.17 0.31 -9.08
C SER A 329 -10.75 1.72 -9.09
N GLN A 330 -11.53 2.04 -8.05
CA GLN A 330 -12.13 3.37 -7.83
C GLN A 330 -11.52 4.11 -6.64
N LYS A 331 -10.28 3.76 -6.24
CA LYS A 331 -9.60 4.38 -5.09
C LYS A 331 -8.12 4.58 -5.38
N SER A 332 -7.59 5.73 -5.03
CA SER A 332 -6.18 6.10 -5.21
C SER A 332 -5.21 5.09 -4.58
N ILE A 333 -5.57 4.52 -3.42
CA ILE A 333 -4.74 3.52 -2.74
C ILE A 333 -4.56 2.21 -3.53
N ASP A 334 -5.49 1.89 -4.42
CA ASP A 334 -5.44 0.70 -5.29
C ASP A 334 -4.73 0.98 -6.62
N ALA A 335 -4.76 2.24 -7.08
CA ALA A 335 -4.14 2.65 -8.33
C ALA A 335 -2.61 2.49 -8.31
N MET A 336 -1.97 2.85 -7.19
CA MET A 336 -0.52 2.77 -7.07
C MET A 336 0.04 1.35 -7.31
N PRO A 337 -0.47 0.27 -6.67
CA PRO A 337 -0.08 -1.10 -6.97
C PRO A 337 -0.38 -1.51 -8.41
N ALA A 338 -1.51 -1.09 -8.98
CA ALA A 338 -1.88 -1.41 -10.35
C ALA A 338 -0.90 -0.76 -11.36
N ILE A 339 -0.62 0.54 -11.22
CA ILE A 339 0.25 1.31 -12.12
C ILE A 339 1.71 0.85 -12.01
N PHE A 340 2.23 0.72 -10.78
CA PHE A 340 3.65 0.46 -10.56
C PHE A 340 4.03 -1.01 -10.67
N ALA A 341 3.11 -1.92 -10.35
CA ALA A 341 3.42 -3.35 -10.23
C ALA A 341 2.40 -4.27 -10.89
N SER A 342 1.43 -3.73 -11.62
CA SER A 342 0.34 -4.53 -12.21
C SER A 342 -0.41 -5.41 -11.19
N VAL A 343 -0.43 -4.99 -9.92
CA VAL A 343 -1.09 -5.69 -8.80
C VAL A 343 -2.45 -5.07 -8.56
N LEU A 344 -3.50 -5.83 -8.80
CA LEU A 344 -4.87 -5.38 -8.61
C LEU A 344 -5.31 -5.43 -7.14
N LYS A 345 -6.46 -4.84 -6.83
CA LYS A 345 -7.07 -4.92 -5.50
C LYS A 345 -7.51 -6.36 -5.19
N PRO A 346 -6.98 -7.03 -4.15
CA PRO A 346 -7.46 -8.34 -3.72
C PRO A 346 -8.58 -8.19 -2.69
N HIS A 347 -9.79 -7.81 -3.09
CA HIS A 347 -10.96 -7.44 -2.27
C HIS A 347 -10.74 -6.25 -1.32
N VAL A 348 -9.56 -6.17 -0.72
CA VAL A 348 -9.11 -5.01 0.08
C VAL A 348 -7.87 -4.41 -0.57
N PRO A 349 -7.60 -3.11 -0.37
CA PRO A 349 -6.39 -2.49 -0.92
C PRO A 349 -5.13 -3.27 -0.58
N PHE A 350 -4.27 -3.54 -1.59
CA PHE A 350 -3.04 -4.32 -1.43
C PHE A 350 -2.18 -3.84 -0.24
N VAL A 351 -1.96 -2.53 -0.13
CA VAL A 351 -1.15 -1.93 0.95
C VAL A 351 -1.75 -2.10 2.35
N LEU A 352 -3.05 -2.38 2.45
CA LEU A 352 -3.76 -2.64 3.71
C LEU A 352 -4.02 -4.13 3.94
N SER A 353 -3.80 -4.98 2.93
CA SER A 353 -4.05 -6.42 3.00
C SER A 353 -2.97 -7.16 3.80
N ILE A 354 -3.22 -8.43 4.08
CA ILE A 354 -2.21 -9.36 4.63
C ILE A 354 -1.06 -9.59 3.64
N TYR A 355 -1.27 -9.26 2.37
CA TYR A 355 -0.32 -9.44 1.27
C TYR A 355 0.58 -8.22 1.03
N SER A 356 0.40 -7.12 1.79
CA SER A 356 1.21 -5.90 1.65
C SER A 356 2.71 -6.13 1.83
N GLY A 357 3.09 -7.27 2.39
CA GLY A 357 4.45 -7.75 2.55
C GLY A 357 4.97 -8.62 1.39
N ASN A 358 4.20 -8.90 0.36
CA ASN A 358 4.65 -9.74 -0.74
C ASN A 358 5.72 -9.04 -1.59
N ASN A 359 6.60 -9.85 -2.17
CA ASN A 359 7.53 -9.39 -3.19
C ASN A 359 6.76 -9.08 -4.47
N ILE A 360 7.07 -7.97 -5.11
CA ILE A 360 6.41 -7.52 -6.35
C ILE A 360 7.44 -7.18 -7.41
N THR A 361 7.12 -7.46 -8.67
CA THR A 361 7.83 -6.87 -9.80
C THR A 361 7.26 -5.46 -9.99
N ALA A 362 8.11 -4.44 -9.91
CA ALA A 362 7.66 -3.06 -9.99
C ALA A 362 8.51 -2.21 -10.92
N LEU A 363 7.86 -1.25 -11.58
CA LEU A 363 8.44 -0.36 -12.57
C LEU A 363 9.69 0.38 -12.06
N PRO A 364 9.67 1.05 -10.88
CA PRO A 364 10.88 1.74 -10.41
C PRO A 364 12.05 0.81 -10.14
N ALA A 365 11.81 -0.38 -9.55
CA ALA A 365 12.88 -1.36 -9.27
C ALA A 365 13.52 -1.89 -10.56
N ARG A 366 12.71 -2.12 -11.60
CA ARG A 366 13.22 -2.56 -12.90
C ARG A 366 14.04 -1.46 -13.56
N LEU A 367 13.56 -0.23 -13.56
CA LEU A 367 14.27 0.93 -14.10
C LEU A 367 15.57 1.22 -13.33
N ASP A 368 15.57 1.14 -11.98
CA ASP A 368 16.79 1.24 -11.16
C ASP A 368 17.83 0.19 -11.58
N SER A 369 17.40 -1.05 -11.85
CA SER A 369 18.29 -2.11 -12.34
C SER A 369 18.87 -1.85 -13.75
N MET A 370 18.22 -0.98 -14.53
CA MET A 370 18.68 -0.49 -15.82
C MET A 370 19.53 0.79 -15.71
N GLY A 371 19.81 1.27 -14.49
CA GLY A 371 20.65 2.44 -14.21
C GLY A 371 19.92 3.77 -14.08
N TYR A 372 18.58 3.77 -14.03
CA TYR A 372 17.79 4.98 -13.80
C TYR A 372 17.87 5.42 -12.33
N SER A 373 17.95 6.73 -12.07
CA SER A 373 17.58 7.26 -10.77
C SER A 373 16.05 7.31 -10.66
N THR A 374 15.51 7.08 -9.44
CA THR A 374 14.05 6.93 -9.26
C THR A 374 13.54 7.85 -8.15
N ALA A 375 12.54 8.66 -8.47
CA ALA A 375 11.92 9.60 -7.54
C ALA A 375 10.39 9.54 -7.61
N PHE A 376 9.75 9.81 -6.47
CA PHE A 376 8.30 9.95 -6.36
C PHE A 376 7.94 11.24 -5.64
N PHE A 377 6.99 11.97 -6.21
CA PHE A 377 6.52 13.26 -5.75
C PHE A 377 5.04 13.19 -5.37
N HIS A 378 4.69 13.71 -4.19
CA HIS A 378 3.30 13.72 -3.72
C HIS A 378 3.13 14.81 -2.67
N GLY A 379 2.48 15.91 -3.01
CA GLY A 379 2.36 17.12 -2.19
C GLY A 379 1.65 16.95 -0.83
N ALA A 380 1.15 15.75 -0.51
CA ALA A 380 0.55 15.42 0.77
C ALA A 380 1.57 15.27 1.90
N PRO A 381 1.14 15.30 3.19
CA PRO A 381 1.96 14.90 4.31
C PRO A 381 2.58 13.52 4.11
N ASN A 382 3.88 13.39 4.41
CA ASN A 382 4.61 12.15 4.19
C ASN A 382 3.97 10.99 4.96
N GLY A 383 3.63 9.92 4.26
CA GLY A 383 2.92 8.76 4.81
C GLY A 383 1.41 8.75 4.56
N SER A 384 0.84 9.78 3.95
CA SER A 384 -0.56 9.78 3.49
C SER A 384 -0.84 8.55 2.62
N MET A 385 -1.99 7.92 2.84
CA MET A 385 -2.46 6.69 2.15
C MET A 385 -1.46 5.53 2.08
N GLY A 386 -0.33 5.60 2.83
CA GLY A 386 0.73 4.59 2.80
C GLY A 386 1.61 4.65 1.53
N PHE A 387 1.49 5.69 0.71
CA PHE A 387 2.22 5.81 -0.57
C PHE A 387 3.72 5.77 -0.39
N ASN A 388 4.27 6.51 0.57
CA ASN A 388 5.71 6.47 0.85
C ASN A 388 6.21 5.02 1.06
N ALA A 389 5.52 4.26 1.93
CA ALA A 389 5.88 2.88 2.20
C ALA A 389 5.76 1.96 0.96
N PHE A 390 4.72 2.16 0.15
CA PHE A 390 4.51 1.39 -1.06
C PHE A 390 5.56 1.70 -2.15
N VAL A 391 5.84 2.99 -2.43
CA VAL A 391 6.79 3.33 -3.49
C VAL A 391 8.22 2.92 -3.14
N MET A 392 8.59 2.95 -1.84
CA MET A 392 9.85 2.37 -1.38
C MET A 392 9.90 0.85 -1.60
N GLN A 393 8.79 0.12 -1.38
CA GLN A 393 8.66 -1.30 -1.73
C GLN A 393 8.81 -1.52 -3.23
N ALA A 394 8.24 -0.62 -4.04
CA ALA A 394 8.32 -0.65 -5.49
C ALA A 394 9.71 -0.28 -6.05
N GLY A 395 10.65 0.17 -5.20
CA GLY A 395 12.04 0.44 -5.57
C GLY A 395 12.39 1.91 -5.83
N VAL A 396 11.50 2.85 -5.51
CA VAL A 396 11.80 4.29 -5.54
C VAL A 396 12.89 4.59 -4.50
N LYS A 397 13.85 5.45 -4.85
CA LYS A 397 14.97 5.83 -3.97
C LYS A 397 14.75 7.17 -3.27
N GLU A 398 14.07 8.10 -3.91
CA GLU A 398 13.86 9.45 -3.40
C GLU A 398 12.35 9.75 -3.33
N TYR A 399 11.90 10.23 -2.17
CA TYR A 399 10.51 10.62 -1.95
C TYR A 399 10.44 12.10 -1.58
N TYR A 400 9.63 12.85 -2.32
CA TYR A 400 9.41 14.27 -2.12
C TYR A 400 7.95 14.54 -1.81
N GLY A 401 7.66 14.82 -0.53
CA GLY A 401 6.33 15.13 -0.05
C GLY A 401 6.22 16.57 0.47
N LYS A 402 5.21 16.81 1.28
CA LYS A 402 5.01 18.10 1.96
C LYS A 402 6.23 18.49 2.81
N THR A 403 6.88 17.51 3.45
CA THR A 403 8.06 17.73 4.29
C THR A 403 9.23 18.29 3.48
N GLU A 404 9.51 17.74 2.31
CA GLU A 404 10.59 18.17 1.42
C GLU A 404 10.25 19.46 0.68
N TYR A 405 8.97 19.75 0.47
CA TYR A 405 8.49 21.03 -0.07
C TYR A 405 8.75 22.19 0.88
N ALA A 406 8.56 21.96 2.19
CA ALA A 406 8.92 22.85 3.31
C ALA A 406 8.32 24.26 3.26
N ASN A 407 7.13 24.46 2.65
CA ASN A 407 6.39 25.73 2.68
C ASN A 407 4.91 25.48 2.93
N ASP A 408 4.48 25.67 4.18
CA ASP A 408 3.10 25.46 4.60
C ASP A 408 2.12 26.55 4.10
N ALA A 409 2.61 27.68 3.57
CA ALA A 409 1.75 28.72 3.01
C ALA A 409 0.99 28.26 1.76
N ASP A 410 1.52 27.24 1.06
CA ASP A 410 0.91 26.67 -0.14
C ASP A 410 0.05 25.43 0.18
N TYR A 411 -0.19 25.11 1.47
CA TYR A 411 -1.03 23.98 1.89
C TYR A 411 -2.52 24.32 1.75
N ASP A 412 -3.30 23.41 1.16
CA ASP A 412 -4.74 23.59 0.88
C ASP A 412 -5.65 23.52 2.13
N GLY A 413 -5.06 23.18 3.28
CA GLY A 413 -5.78 22.98 4.55
C GLY A 413 -6.44 21.61 4.72
N ASN A 414 -6.34 20.70 3.74
CA ASN A 414 -6.97 19.36 3.76
C ASN A 414 -6.01 18.24 3.39
N TRP A 415 -5.52 18.24 2.15
CA TRP A 415 -4.80 17.07 1.59
C TRP A 415 -3.32 17.32 1.37
N GLY A 416 -2.94 18.49 0.86
CA GLY A 416 -1.56 18.76 0.55
C GLY A 416 -1.29 20.15 -0.03
N ILE A 417 -0.13 20.29 -0.64
CA ILE A 417 0.27 21.48 -1.36
C ILE A 417 -0.57 21.59 -2.64
N TRP A 418 -1.07 22.79 -2.94
CA TRP A 418 -1.79 23.06 -4.18
C TRP A 418 -1.02 22.59 -5.42
N ASP A 419 -1.68 21.90 -6.34
CA ASP A 419 -1.04 21.28 -7.53
C ASP A 419 -0.24 22.29 -8.34
N GLU A 420 -0.72 23.52 -8.54
CA GLU A 420 0.04 24.53 -9.27
C GLU A 420 1.41 24.79 -8.65
N LYS A 421 1.46 24.91 -7.31
CA LYS A 421 2.69 25.19 -6.57
C LYS A 421 3.61 23.96 -6.53
N PHE A 422 3.01 22.80 -6.27
CA PHE A 422 3.76 21.57 -6.15
C PHE A 422 4.34 21.12 -7.49
N LEU A 423 3.61 21.20 -8.59
CA LEU A 423 4.09 20.86 -9.92
C LEU A 423 5.25 21.78 -10.38
N GLN A 424 5.28 23.06 -9.96
CA GLN A 424 6.43 23.92 -10.19
C GLN A 424 7.67 23.47 -9.41
N TYR A 425 7.48 22.98 -8.18
CA TYR A 425 8.54 22.36 -7.41
C TYR A 425 9.05 21.08 -8.07
N VAL A 426 8.14 20.20 -8.50
CA VAL A 426 8.45 18.96 -9.23
C VAL A 426 9.31 19.24 -10.48
N ALA A 427 8.92 20.22 -11.31
CA ALA A 427 9.67 20.58 -12.52
C ALA A 427 11.13 20.99 -12.23
N ARG A 428 11.36 21.67 -11.10
CA ARG A 428 12.72 22.04 -10.66
C ARG A 428 13.49 20.85 -10.08
N GLN A 429 12.85 20.05 -9.23
CA GLN A 429 13.51 18.92 -8.56
C GLN A 429 13.90 17.80 -9.52
N ILE A 430 13.09 17.51 -10.53
CA ILE A 430 13.46 16.58 -11.60
C ILE A 430 14.78 16.98 -12.27
N GLY A 431 15.06 18.29 -12.38
CA GLY A 431 16.31 18.79 -12.94
C GLY A 431 17.57 18.43 -12.14
N SER A 432 17.44 18.06 -10.87
CA SER A 432 18.55 17.61 -10.02
C SER A 432 18.81 16.11 -10.10
N LEU A 433 17.90 15.33 -10.69
CA LEU A 433 18.05 13.89 -10.82
C LEU A 433 19.12 13.52 -11.85
N ARG A 434 19.88 12.48 -11.57
CA ARG A 434 20.83 11.92 -12.55
C ARG A 434 20.06 11.22 -13.67
N GLN A 435 20.35 11.58 -14.92
CA GLN A 435 19.76 10.93 -16.09
C GLN A 435 20.48 9.60 -16.42
N PRO A 436 19.78 8.59 -16.98
CA PRO A 436 18.33 8.61 -17.14
C PRO A 436 17.62 8.51 -15.79
N PHE A 437 16.44 9.11 -15.68
CA PHE A 437 15.62 9.06 -14.48
C PHE A 437 14.20 8.58 -14.76
N PHE A 438 13.59 8.03 -13.72
CA PHE A 438 12.15 7.82 -13.60
C PHE A 438 11.63 8.71 -12.47
N ALA A 439 10.73 9.61 -12.81
CA ALA A 439 10.05 10.48 -11.84
C ALA A 439 8.54 10.25 -11.95
N ALA A 440 7.90 9.86 -10.86
CA ALA A 440 6.45 9.77 -10.80
C ALA A 440 5.89 10.87 -9.90
N GLU A 441 4.82 11.53 -10.33
CA GLU A 441 4.12 12.57 -9.58
C GLU A 441 2.65 12.20 -9.44
N PHE A 442 2.06 12.48 -8.27
CA PHE A 442 0.67 12.24 -7.97
C PHE A 442 0.00 13.54 -7.52
N THR A 443 -0.95 14.06 -8.32
CA THR A 443 -1.69 15.29 -8.03
C THR A 443 -2.70 15.13 -6.91
N LEU A 444 -3.21 16.23 -6.34
CA LEU A 444 -4.09 16.22 -5.17
C LEU A 444 -5.32 17.11 -5.29
N SER A 445 -5.22 18.23 -6.02
CA SER A 445 -6.20 19.32 -5.89
C SER A 445 -7.59 18.97 -6.43
N SER A 446 -7.72 17.93 -7.25
CA SER A 446 -9.00 17.40 -7.71
C SER A 446 -9.66 16.41 -6.75
N HIS A 447 -9.13 16.22 -5.53
CA HIS A 447 -9.75 15.41 -4.48
C HIS A 447 -10.89 16.17 -3.75
N HIS A 448 -11.88 15.42 -3.21
CA HIS A 448 -12.89 16.01 -2.34
C HIS A 448 -12.25 16.79 -1.16
N PRO A 449 -12.69 18.00 -0.80
CA PRO A 449 -13.94 18.67 -1.15
C PRO A 449 -13.92 19.54 -2.42
N PHE A 450 -13.03 19.30 -3.38
CA PHE A 450 -12.95 19.95 -4.69
C PHE A 450 -12.74 21.47 -4.60
N ARG A 451 -11.86 21.88 -3.69
CA ARG A 451 -11.50 23.29 -3.54
C ARG A 451 -10.49 23.72 -4.59
N VAL A 452 -10.54 24.99 -4.93
CA VAL A 452 -9.51 25.66 -5.73
C VAL A 452 -9.10 26.95 -5.01
N PRO A 453 -7.85 27.43 -5.18
CA PRO A 453 -7.42 28.72 -4.61
C PRO A 453 -8.36 29.86 -5.01
N GLU A 454 -8.55 30.84 -4.11
CA GLU A 454 -9.51 31.92 -4.28
C GLU A 454 -9.30 32.72 -5.57
N GLU A 455 -8.05 32.92 -5.96
CA GLU A 455 -7.68 33.63 -7.20
C GLU A 455 -8.22 32.95 -8.45
N TYR A 456 -8.43 31.62 -8.45
CA TYR A 456 -8.90 30.85 -9.60
C TYR A 456 -10.42 30.60 -9.59
N GLN A 457 -11.12 30.82 -8.47
CA GLN A 457 -12.56 30.54 -8.36
C GLN A 457 -13.43 31.34 -9.34
N LYS A 458 -12.98 32.53 -9.76
CA LYS A 458 -13.71 33.40 -10.70
C LYS A 458 -13.24 33.24 -12.14
N VAL A 459 -12.08 32.62 -12.36
CA VAL A 459 -11.42 32.52 -13.67
C VAL A 459 -11.70 31.19 -14.33
N LEU A 460 -11.70 30.10 -13.56
CA LEU A 460 -11.91 28.75 -14.06
C LEU A 460 -13.38 28.39 -14.20
N PRO A 461 -13.75 27.57 -15.22
CA PRO A 461 -15.13 27.15 -15.44
C PRO A 461 -15.66 26.34 -14.25
N LYS A 462 -16.83 26.70 -13.74
CA LYS A 462 -17.46 26.02 -12.59
C LYS A 462 -18.14 24.71 -12.97
N GLY A 463 -18.63 24.61 -14.22
CA GLY A 463 -19.42 23.47 -14.65
C GLY A 463 -20.71 23.29 -13.82
N THR A 464 -21.19 22.04 -13.73
CA THR A 464 -22.44 21.68 -13.04
C THR A 464 -22.22 21.01 -11.68
N ILE A 465 -20.98 20.57 -11.39
CA ILE A 465 -20.59 19.98 -10.10
C ILE A 465 -19.23 20.57 -9.66
N PRO A 466 -18.91 20.61 -8.36
CA PRO A 466 -17.67 21.21 -7.85
C PRO A 466 -16.38 20.59 -8.45
N MET A 467 -16.42 19.31 -8.77
CA MET A 467 -15.31 18.58 -9.39
C MET A 467 -14.83 19.22 -10.70
N HIS A 468 -15.73 19.78 -11.51
CA HIS A 468 -15.39 20.38 -12.81
C HIS A 468 -14.38 21.51 -12.67
N GLN A 469 -14.55 22.37 -11.65
CA GLN A 469 -13.62 23.48 -11.41
C GLN A 469 -12.26 22.99 -10.87
N ALA A 470 -12.27 21.95 -10.03
CA ALA A 470 -11.05 21.36 -9.49
C ALA A 470 -10.21 20.68 -10.60
N VAL A 471 -10.87 19.96 -11.52
CA VAL A 471 -10.21 19.37 -12.70
C VAL A 471 -9.65 20.46 -13.61
N ALA A 472 -10.39 21.52 -13.88
CA ALA A 472 -9.91 22.67 -14.67
C ALA A 472 -8.71 23.36 -14.00
N TYR A 473 -8.65 23.38 -12.67
CA TYR A 473 -7.52 23.91 -11.92
C TYR A 473 -6.26 23.04 -12.13
N THR A 474 -6.38 21.71 -12.00
CA THR A 474 -5.24 20.81 -12.21
C THR A 474 -4.79 20.79 -13.68
N ASP A 475 -5.71 20.91 -14.65
CA ASP A 475 -5.36 21.09 -16.09
C ASP A 475 -4.50 22.36 -16.30
N MET A 476 -4.91 23.47 -15.70
CA MET A 476 -4.15 24.72 -15.73
C MET A 476 -2.78 24.57 -15.03
N ALA A 477 -2.73 23.86 -13.91
CA ALA A 477 -1.49 23.59 -13.18
C ALA A 477 -0.52 22.74 -14.00
N LEU A 478 -1.02 21.72 -14.70
CA LEU A 478 -0.24 20.91 -15.63
C LEU A 478 0.25 21.73 -16.83
N ARG A 479 -0.59 22.62 -17.41
CA ARG A 479 -0.12 23.53 -18.45
C ARG A 479 1.11 24.33 -17.99
N LYS A 480 1.06 24.92 -16.79
CA LYS A 480 2.18 25.66 -16.22
C LYS A 480 3.39 24.77 -15.94
N PHE A 481 3.17 23.50 -15.52
CA PHE A 481 4.25 22.52 -15.38
C PHE A 481 4.97 22.30 -16.70
N PHE A 482 4.25 22.03 -17.77
CA PHE A 482 4.84 21.79 -19.09
C PHE A 482 5.51 23.05 -19.66
N GLU A 483 4.98 24.25 -19.39
CA GLU A 483 5.62 25.53 -19.75
C GLU A 483 6.98 25.71 -19.05
N THR A 484 7.10 25.25 -17.82
CA THR A 484 8.36 25.28 -17.04
C THR A 484 9.29 24.16 -17.45
N ALA A 485 8.76 22.95 -17.58
CA ALA A 485 9.52 21.76 -17.98
C ALA A 485 10.14 21.91 -19.38
N SER A 486 9.42 22.51 -20.33
CA SER A 486 9.91 22.72 -21.70
C SER A 486 11.17 23.60 -21.81
N LYS A 487 11.50 24.34 -20.74
CA LYS A 487 12.72 25.15 -20.65
C LYS A 487 13.89 24.39 -20.00
N GLN A 488 13.66 23.16 -19.55
CA GLN A 488 14.67 22.36 -18.86
C GLN A 488 15.47 21.49 -19.83
N PRO A 489 16.77 21.27 -19.59
CA PRO A 489 17.62 20.47 -20.47
C PRO A 489 17.20 19.00 -20.63
N TRP A 490 16.43 18.48 -19.67
CA TRP A 490 15.97 17.10 -19.66
C TRP A 490 14.68 16.88 -20.49
N TYR A 491 13.93 17.93 -20.82
CA TYR A 491 12.58 17.84 -21.36
C TYR A 491 12.49 17.06 -22.68
N ASP A 492 13.30 17.43 -23.68
CA ASP A 492 13.27 16.77 -25.00
C ASP A 492 13.74 15.30 -24.93
N ASN A 493 14.47 14.91 -23.89
CA ASN A 493 14.91 13.55 -23.67
C ASN A 493 13.98 12.77 -22.70
N THR A 494 12.71 13.14 -22.62
CA THR A 494 11.77 12.57 -21.66
C THR A 494 10.51 12.05 -22.34
N LEU A 495 10.10 10.85 -21.96
CA LEU A 495 8.79 10.28 -22.24
C LEU A 495 7.86 10.63 -21.09
N PHE A 496 6.76 11.31 -21.37
CA PHE A 496 5.72 11.61 -20.39
C PHE A 496 4.55 10.63 -20.52
N VAL A 497 4.12 10.07 -19.41
CA VAL A 497 2.93 9.20 -19.32
C VAL A 497 1.96 9.85 -18.36
N ILE A 498 0.73 10.13 -18.82
CA ILE A 498 -0.33 10.73 -18.00
C ILE A 498 -1.44 9.71 -17.88
N VAL A 499 -1.82 9.41 -16.65
CA VAL A 499 -2.88 8.46 -16.30
C VAL A 499 -3.65 8.95 -15.09
N ALA A 500 -4.93 8.59 -14.98
CA ALA A 500 -5.66 8.80 -13.74
C ALA A 500 -5.35 7.71 -12.70
N ASP A 501 -5.53 8.05 -11.44
CA ASP A 501 -5.58 7.05 -10.36
C ASP A 501 -6.91 6.27 -10.36
N HIS A 502 -8.02 6.94 -10.59
CA HIS A 502 -9.34 6.36 -10.83
C HIS A 502 -10.28 7.36 -11.50
N ALA A 503 -11.39 6.86 -12.02
CA ALA A 503 -12.50 7.71 -12.39
C ALA A 503 -13.41 7.98 -11.18
N VAL A 504 -14.17 9.07 -11.25
CA VAL A 504 -15.24 9.41 -10.31
C VAL A 504 -16.56 9.38 -11.08
N PRO A 505 -17.66 8.89 -10.49
CA PRO A 505 -18.96 8.95 -11.14
C PRO A 505 -19.30 10.37 -11.57
N GLY A 506 -19.47 10.54 -12.88
CA GLY A 506 -19.68 11.85 -13.48
C GLY A 506 -21.12 12.30 -13.57
N ALA A 507 -21.35 13.36 -14.34
CA ALA A 507 -22.69 13.91 -14.61
C ALA A 507 -23.38 13.19 -15.78
N LEU A 508 -22.60 12.73 -16.78
CA LEU A 508 -23.14 12.15 -18.01
C LEU A 508 -23.56 10.68 -17.84
N PRO A 509 -24.70 10.26 -18.41
CA PRO A 509 -25.27 8.92 -18.19
C PRO A 509 -24.32 7.76 -18.55
N GLN A 510 -23.54 7.88 -19.63
CA GLN A 510 -22.61 6.83 -20.08
C GLN A 510 -21.43 6.59 -19.13
N TYR A 511 -21.20 7.48 -18.16
CA TYR A 511 -20.17 7.32 -17.12
C TYR A 511 -20.73 6.86 -15.77
N LYS A 512 -22.05 6.60 -15.68
CA LYS A 512 -22.73 6.18 -14.44
C LYS A 512 -22.95 4.66 -14.32
N ASN A 513 -22.65 3.91 -15.36
CA ASN A 513 -22.76 2.44 -15.35
C ASN A 513 -21.47 1.75 -14.90
N SER A 514 -21.47 0.41 -14.83
CA SER A 514 -20.39 -0.37 -14.25
C SER A 514 -19.06 -0.30 -15.03
N THR A 515 -19.08 -0.01 -16.33
CA THR A 515 -17.85 0.18 -17.12
C THR A 515 -17.49 1.65 -17.22
N GLY A 516 -18.46 2.53 -17.39
CA GLY A 516 -18.26 3.97 -17.52
C GLY A 516 -17.60 4.61 -16.32
N ALA A 517 -17.94 4.11 -15.12
CA ALA A 517 -17.38 4.57 -13.85
C ALA A 517 -15.89 4.25 -13.64
N PHE A 518 -15.28 3.51 -14.58
CA PHE A 518 -13.84 3.18 -14.58
C PHE A 518 -13.09 3.77 -15.77
N ARG A 519 -13.76 4.51 -16.66
CA ARG A 519 -13.10 5.06 -17.85
C ARG A 519 -12.21 6.23 -17.52
N ILE A 520 -10.92 6.11 -17.87
CA ILE A 520 -9.87 7.10 -17.63
C ILE A 520 -9.10 7.40 -18.92
N PRO A 521 -8.46 8.58 -19.04
CA PRO A 521 -7.47 8.84 -20.06
C PRO A 521 -6.16 8.09 -19.76
N ILE A 522 -5.50 7.58 -20.81
CA ILE A 522 -4.12 7.11 -20.76
C ILE A 522 -3.41 7.74 -21.97
N ILE A 523 -2.40 8.59 -21.70
CA ILE A 523 -1.75 9.44 -22.69
C ILE A 523 -0.25 9.25 -22.59
N ILE A 524 0.41 9.02 -23.73
CA ILE A 524 1.87 8.97 -23.85
C ILE A 524 2.30 10.15 -24.70
N PHE A 525 3.02 11.10 -24.11
CA PHE A 525 3.51 12.29 -24.78
C PHE A 525 5.03 12.25 -24.91
N ASP A 526 5.49 12.44 -26.15
CA ASP A 526 6.90 12.59 -26.48
C ASP A 526 7.12 13.99 -27.09
N PRO A 527 7.91 14.88 -26.46
CA PRO A 527 8.19 16.20 -27.00
C PRO A 527 8.76 16.22 -28.43
N ARG A 528 9.48 15.15 -28.80
CA ARG A 528 10.05 15.02 -30.17
C ARG A 528 9.03 14.57 -31.21
N GLY A 529 7.84 14.16 -30.79
CA GLY A 529 6.78 13.72 -31.68
C GLY A 529 7.04 12.38 -32.39
N GLU A 530 7.89 11.52 -31.82
CA GLU A 530 8.23 10.23 -32.41
C GLU A 530 7.11 9.18 -32.23
N LEU A 531 6.18 9.40 -31.28
CA LEU A 531 5.03 8.54 -31.03
C LEU A 531 3.77 9.40 -30.92
N VAL A 532 3.00 9.47 -31.99
CA VAL A 532 1.74 10.24 -32.07
C VAL A 532 0.67 9.34 -32.69
N GLY A 533 -0.54 9.35 -32.14
CA GLY A 533 -1.65 8.59 -32.68
C GLY A 533 -2.81 8.47 -31.71
N ARG A 534 -3.88 7.85 -32.18
CA ARG A 534 -5.06 7.50 -31.37
C ARG A 534 -5.35 6.03 -31.53
N ASP A 535 -5.29 5.29 -30.43
CA ASP A 535 -5.75 3.92 -30.36
C ASP A 535 -7.21 3.90 -29.92
N THR A 536 -8.09 3.55 -30.85
CA THR A 536 -9.53 3.46 -30.64
C THR A 536 -10.02 2.03 -30.51
N GLU A 537 -9.15 1.05 -30.72
CA GLU A 537 -9.51 -0.36 -30.82
C GLU A 537 -9.11 -1.14 -29.59
N HIS A 538 -7.90 -0.90 -29.07
CA HIS A 538 -7.40 -1.71 -27.96
C HIS A 538 -7.84 -1.18 -26.60
N LEU A 539 -8.17 -2.11 -25.72
CA LEU A 539 -8.37 -1.83 -24.32
C LEU A 539 -7.02 -1.58 -23.63
N ALA A 540 -6.95 -0.57 -22.80
CA ALA A 540 -5.80 -0.28 -21.97
C ALA A 540 -6.22 -0.04 -20.52
N SER A 541 -5.39 -0.42 -19.56
CA SER A 541 -5.65 -0.20 -18.13
C SER A 541 -4.39 0.25 -17.39
N GLN A 542 -4.55 0.63 -16.15
CA GLN A 542 -3.42 0.98 -15.28
C GLN A 542 -2.42 -0.16 -15.13
N ALA A 543 -2.91 -1.41 -15.03
CA ALA A 543 -2.07 -2.59 -14.92
C ALA A 543 -1.19 -2.83 -16.15
N ASP A 544 -1.54 -2.26 -17.27
CA ASP A 544 -0.78 -2.36 -18.53
C ASP A 544 0.43 -1.43 -18.57
N LEU A 545 0.51 -0.43 -17.69
CA LEU A 545 1.59 0.58 -17.73
C LEU A 545 2.96 -0.01 -17.40
N LEU A 546 3.03 -0.94 -16.45
CA LEU A 546 4.27 -1.64 -16.13
C LEU A 546 4.91 -2.31 -17.36
N PRO A 547 4.26 -3.26 -18.05
CA PRO A 547 4.85 -3.90 -19.22
C PRO A 547 5.03 -2.95 -20.40
N THR A 548 4.16 -1.95 -20.57
CA THR A 548 4.24 -0.98 -21.66
C THR A 548 5.44 -0.07 -21.54
N ILE A 549 5.64 0.54 -20.37
CA ILE A 549 6.76 1.47 -20.16
C ILE A 549 8.09 0.71 -20.24
N LEU A 550 8.17 -0.49 -19.65
CA LEU A 550 9.38 -1.31 -19.73
C LEU A 550 9.72 -1.72 -21.16
N ASP A 551 8.73 -2.06 -21.98
CA ASP A 551 8.93 -2.35 -23.38
C ASP A 551 9.42 -1.12 -24.17
N LEU A 552 8.81 0.04 -23.95
CA LEU A 552 9.21 1.31 -24.58
C LEU A 552 10.66 1.69 -24.27
N VAL A 553 11.14 1.47 -23.04
CA VAL A 553 12.52 1.80 -22.65
C VAL A 553 13.52 0.66 -22.90
N GLY A 554 13.06 -0.47 -23.46
CA GLY A 554 13.91 -1.56 -23.91
C GLY A 554 14.37 -2.51 -22.81
N ASP A 555 13.55 -2.73 -21.78
CA ASP A 555 13.72 -3.88 -20.89
C ASP A 555 13.27 -5.15 -21.61
N ASP A 556 14.11 -6.18 -21.67
CA ASP A 556 13.86 -7.45 -22.36
C ASP A 556 13.68 -8.64 -21.40
N LYS A 557 13.70 -8.37 -20.09
CA LYS A 557 13.62 -9.44 -19.08
C LYS A 557 12.16 -9.85 -18.82
N PRO A 558 11.89 -11.15 -18.69
CA PRO A 558 10.55 -11.62 -18.35
C PRO A 558 10.10 -11.11 -16.97
N MET A 559 8.80 -10.97 -16.80
CA MET A 559 8.17 -10.51 -15.56
C MET A 559 6.82 -11.16 -15.33
N VAL A 560 6.34 -11.11 -14.09
CA VAL A 560 4.94 -11.40 -13.75
C VAL A 560 4.15 -10.09 -13.85
N THR A 561 3.07 -10.11 -14.61
CA THR A 561 2.14 -8.98 -14.79
C THR A 561 0.71 -9.47 -14.94
N PHE A 562 -0.24 -8.73 -14.41
CA PHE A 562 -1.68 -8.98 -14.56
C PHE A 562 -2.34 -8.01 -15.55
N GLY A 563 -1.57 -7.12 -16.14
CA GLY A 563 -1.87 -6.37 -17.34
C GLY A 563 -1.16 -6.95 -18.55
N GLY A 564 -1.26 -6.26 -19.67
CA GLY A 564 -0.53 -6.57 -20.91
C GLY A 564 0.00 -5.31 -21.55
N ASN A 565 0.72 -5.46 -22.66
CA ASN A 565 1.16 -4.30 -23.44
C ASN A 565 0.15 -4.03 -24.57
N PRO A 566 -0.53 -2.87 -24.62
CA PRO A 566 -1.48 -2.57 -25.70
C PRO A 566 -0.86 -2.55 -27.11
N PHE A 567 0.46 -2.39 -27.21
CA PHE A 567 1.18 -2.48 -28.49
C PHE A 567 1.47 -3.94 -28.90
N ASP A 568 1.25 -4.91 -28.02
CA ASP A 568 1.37 -6.35 -28.34
C ASP A 568 0.04 -6.89 -28.85
N THR A 569 -0.08 -7.02 -30.19
CA THR A 569 -1.28 -7.55 -30.86
C THR A 569 -1.35 -9.06 -30.86
N THR A 570 -0.35 -9.77 -30.32
CA THR A 570 -0.31 -11.24 -30.30
C THR A 570 -1.07 -11.85 -29.13
N ARG A 571 -1.40 -11.04 -28.11
CA ARG A 571 -2.11 -11.46 -26.89
C ARG A 571 -3.54 -10.90 -26.83
N PRO A 572 -4.50 -11.67 -26.30
CA PRO A 572 -5.84 -11.16 -26.04
C PRO A 572 -5.81 -9.93 -25.12
N ARG A 573 -6.57 -8.90 -25.45
CA ARG A 573 -6.69 -7.67 -24.66
C ARG A 573 -7.98 -7.69 -23.84
N PHE A 574 -7.86 -7.52 -22.56
CA PHE A 574 -8.98 -7.41 -21.62
C PHE A 574 -8.58 -6.60 -20.38
N VAL A 575 -9.57 -6.12 -19.66
CA VAL A 575 -9.40 -5.41 -18.40
C VAL A 575 -10.16 -6.15 -17.31
N VAL A 576 -9.55 -6.32 -16.14
CA VAL A 576 -10.20 -6.91 -14.96
C VAL A 576 -10.28 -5.87 -13.85
N GLN A 577 -11.44 -5.80 -13.20
CA GLN A 577 -11.76 -4.87 -12.11
C GLN A 577 -12.48 -5.61 -10.98
N ASP A 578 -12.23 -5.20 -9.73
CA ASP A 578 -13.00 -5.65 -8.56
C ASP A 578 -13.97 -4.53 -8.13
N MET A 579 -15.24 -4.82 -8.22
CA MET A 579 -16.35 -3.96 -7.80
C MET A 579 -16.94 -4.45 -6.46
N ASP A 580 -16.10 -4.47 -5.41
CA ASP A 580 -16.47 -4.88 -4.05
C ASP A 580 -17.11 -6.28 -3.98
N GLY A 581 -16.41 -7.27 -4.58
CA GLY A 581 -16.78 -8.68 -4.58
C GLY A 581 -17.42 -9.17 -5.88
N ILE A 582 -17.61 -8.30 -6.85
CA ILE A 582 -17.95 -8.67 -8.22
C ILE A 582 -16.78 -8.36 -9.14
N TYR A 583 -16.26 -9.37 -9.79
CA TYR A 583 -15.24 -9.20 -10.83
C TYR A 583 -15.89 -8.80 -12.14
N GLN A 584 -15.50 -7.64 -12.67
CA GLN A 584 -15.85 -7.22 -14.01
C GLN A 584 -14.68 -7.52 -14.95
N MET A 585 -14.96 -8.17 -16.09
CA MET A 585 -14.02 -8.33 -17.18
C MET A 585 -14.56 -7.68 -18.44
N ILE A 586 -13.78 -6.77 -19.03
CA ILE A 586 -14.10 -6.16 -20.32
C ILE A 586 -13.18 -6.80 -21.36
N GLU A 587 -13.76 -7.38 -22.42
CA GLU A 587 -13.03 -7.99 -23.53
C GLU A 587 -13.78 -7.72 -24.84
N GLY A 588 -13.12 -7.11 -25.82
CA GLY A 588 -13.79 -6.62 -27.02
C GLY A 588 -14.94 -5.66 -26.67
N ASP A 589 -16.11 -5.95 -27.23
CA ASP A 589 -17.33 -5.16 -27.01
C ASP A 589 -18.16 -5.67 -25.80
N TYR A 590 -17.64 -6.56 -24.96
CA TYR A 590 -18.44 -7.19 -23.90
C TYR A 590 -17.90 -6.90 -22.49
N ALA A 591 -18.83 -6.73 -21.54
CA ALA A 591 -18.54 -6.66 -20.11
C ALA A 591 -19.21 -7.83 -19.37
N LEU A 592 -18.40 -8.69 -18.77
CA LEU A 592 -18.79 -9.83 -17.97
C LEU A 592 -18.71 -9.50 -16.48
N HIS A 593 -19.76 -9.81 -15.71
CA HIS A 593 -19.77 -9.74 -14.25
C HIS A 593 -19.82 -11.14 -13.64
N PHE A 594 -18.91 -11.39 -12.71
CA PHE A 594 -18.74 -12.69 -12.04
C PHE A 594 -18.50 -12.49 -10.53
N ASP A 595 -19.27 -13.18 -9.69
CA ASP A 595 -19.16 -13.04 -8.22
C ASP A 595 -18.15 -14.02 -7.57
N GLY A 596 -17.33 -14.66 -8.39
CA GLY A 596 -16.40 -15.72 -7.95
C GLY A 596 -17.00 -17.13 -8.01
N GLN A 597 -18.32 -17.28 -8.15
CA GLN A 597 -19.01 -18.57 -8.26
C GLN A 597 -19.85 -18.67 -9.53
N LYS A 598 -20.64 -17.65 -9.83
CA LYS A 598 -21.59 -17.61 -10.95
C LYS A 598 -21.50 -16.30 -11.73
N VAL A 599 -21.87 -16.37 -12.99
CA VAL A 599 -22.05 -15.20 -13.84
C VAL A 599 -23.31 -14.47 -13.38
N THR A 600 -23.16 -13.18 -13.06
CA THR A 600 -24.27 -12.32 -12.65
C THR A 600 -24.83 -11.51 -13.82
N ALA A 601 -23.95 -11.07 -14.75
CA ALA A 601 -24.38 -10.33 -15.93
C ALA A 601 -23.38 -10.46 -17.09
N LEU A 602 -23.88 -10.24 -18.31
CA LEU A 602 -23.10 -9.98 -19.52
C LEU A 602 -23.80 -8.85 -20.29
N TYR A 603 -23.01 -7.89 -20.75
CA TYR A 603 -23.52 -6.75 -21.55
C TYR A 603 -22.73 -6.62 -22.84
N ASN A 604 -23.38 -6.22 -23.92
CA ASN A 604 -22.73 -5.82 -25.16
C ASN A 604 -22.60 -4.29 -25.20
N LEU A 605 -21.41 -3.80 -24.96
CA LEU A 605 -21.15 -2.35 -24.82
C LEU A 605 -21.34 -1.55 -26.11
N LYS A 606 -21.30 -2.21 -27.27
CA LYS A 606 -21.50 -1.57 -28.58
C LYS A 606 -22.96 -1.30 -28.87
N THR A 607 -23.84 -2.27 -28.57
CA THR A 607 -25.27 -2.17 -28.82
C THR A 607 -26.07 -1.66 -27.60
N ASP A 608 -25.51 -1.80 -26.40
CA ASP A 608 -26.08 -1.38 -25.11
C ASP A 608 -25.02 -0.68 -24.24
N PRO A 609 -24.54 0.50 -24.64
CA PRO A 609 -23.51 1.23 -23.89
C PRO A 609 -23.96 1.66 -22.48
N GLN A 610 -25.25 1.65 -22.20
CA GLN A 610 -25.81 1.96 -20.88
C GLN A 610 -25.99 0.73 -19.98
N GLN A 611 -25.78 -0.50 -20.51
CA GLN A 611 -25.88 -1.75 -19.76
C GLN A 611 -27.26 -2.02 -19.16
N LEU A 612 -28.30 -1.74 -19.95
CA LEU A 612 -29.69 -1.93 -19.55
C LEU A 612 -30.18 -3.37 -19.78
N HIS A 613 -29.54 -4.11 -20.69
CA HIS A 613 -29.99 -5.42 -21.14
C HIS A 613 -28.94 -6.50 -20.81
N ASN A 614 -29.21 -7.26 -19.75
CA ASN A 614 -28.36 -8.41 -19.39
C ASN A 614 -28.60 -9.59 -20.35
N ILE A 615 -27.58 -9.92 -21.14
CA ILE A 615 -27.62 -10.97 -22.18
C ILE A 615 -26.89 -12.27 -21.77
N LYS A 616 -26.64 -12.49 -20.47
CA LYS A 616 -25.87 -13.64 -19.99
C LYS A 616 -26.42 -15.02 -20.41
N ASP A 617 -27.73 -15.09 -20.65
CA ASP A 617 -28.42 -16.33 -21.04
C ASP A 617 -28.64 -16.43 -22.56
N GLN A 618 -28.14 -15.46 -23.35
CA GLN A 618 -28.26 -15.51 -24.80
C GLN A 618 -27.20 -16.42 -25.43
N PRO A 619 -27.58 -17.33 -26.33
CA PRO A 619 -26.64 -18.20 -27.05
C PRO A 619 -25.79 -17.38 -28.05
N GLY A 620 -24.62 -17.93 -28.40
CA GLY A 620 -23.73 -17.31 -29.41
C GLY A 620 -22.89 -16.12 -28.90
N THR A 621 -22.93 -15.82 -27.60
CA THR A 621 -22.09 -14.81 -26.99
C THR A 621 -20.70 -15.34 -26.66
N PRO A 622 -19.67 -14.48 -26.47
CA PRO A 622 -18.33 -14.89 -26.08
C PRO A 622 -18.22 -15.30 -24.59
N LEU A 623 -19.34 -15.37 -23.86
CA LEU A 623 -19.38 -15.68 -22.43
C LEU A 623 -18.52 -16.90 -22.04
N PRO A 624 -18.56 -18.06 -22.73
CA PRO A 624 -17.80 -19.22 -22.29
C PRO A 624 -16.28 -18.98 -22.31
N SER A 625 -15.74 -18.34 -23.34
CA SER A 625 -14.31 -18.05 -23.47
C SER A 625 -13.86 -16.97 -22.49
N MET A 626 -14.65 -15.90 -22.32
CA MET A 626 -14.39 -14.84 -21.33
C MET A 626 -14.38 -15.40 -19.91
N LEU A 627 -15.35 -16.24 -19.55
CA LEU A 627 -15.45 -16.85 -18.22
C LEU A 627 -14.26 -17.76 -17.92
N LEU A 628 -13.81 -18.58 -18.89
CA LEU A 628 -12.64 -19.44 -18.72
C LEU A 628 -11.38 -18.58 -18.49
N ARG A 629 -11.21 -17.49 -19.24
CA ARG A 629 -10.09 -16.57 -19.09
C ARG A 629 -10.12 -15.86 -17.74
N LEU A 630 -11.27 -15.35 -17.32
CA LEU A 630 -11.43 -14.69 -16.01
C LEU A 630 -11.15 -15.66 -14.86
N LYS A 631 -11.65 -16.89 -14.95
CA LYS A 631 -11.38 -17.95 -13.95
C LYS A 631 -9.89 -18.29 -13.87
N ALA A 632 -9.22 -18.46 -15.00
CA ALA A 632 -7.78 -18.71 -15.04
C ALA A 632 -6.99 -17.54 -14.45
N TYR A 633 -7.37 -16.31 -14.81
CA TYR A 633 -6.79 -15.07 -14.25
C TYR A 633 -6.91 -15.01 -12.73
N LEU A 634 -8.12 -15.18 -12.19
CA LEU A 634 -8.38 -15.11 -10.75
C LEU A 634 -7.66 -16.22 -9.98
N GLN A 635 -7.60 -17.43 -10.54
CA GLN A 635 -6.92 -18.58 -9.93
C GLN A 635 -5.40 -18.35 -9.85
N ASP A 636 -4.75 -17.90 -10.94
CA ASP A 636 -3.31 -17.60 -10.93
C ASP A 636 -2.99 -16.42 -10.01
N TYR A 637 -3.81 -15.36 -10.08
CA TYR A 637 -3.65 -14.17 -9.24
C TYR A 637 -3.74 -14.51 -7.74
N ALA A 638 -4.81 -15.18 -7.32
CA ALA A 638 -5.02 -15.53 -5.92
C ALA A 638 -3.92 -16.46 -5.39
N TRP A 639 -3.51 -17.44 -6.18
CA TRP A 639 -2.43 -18.36 -5.84
C TRP A 639 -1.09 -17.62 -5.67
N ARG A 640 -0.71 -16.78 -6.65
CA ARG A 640 0.54 -16.00 -6.57
C ARG A 640 0.54 -15.03 -5.41
N MET A 641 -0.59 -14.41 -5.14
CA MET A 641 -0.76 -13.50 -4.00
C MET A 641 -0.61 -14.24 -2.67
N LYS A 642 -1.31 -15.38 -2.50
CA LYS A 642 -1.30 -16.19 -1.29
C LYS A 642 0.11 -16.71 -0.95
N TYR A 643 0.80 -17.26 -1.94
CA TYR A 643 2.10 -17.90 -1.76
C TYR A 643 3.31 -16.99 -2.01
N ASN A 644 3.11 -15.66 -2.13
CA ASN A 644 4.18 -14.66 -2.38
C ASN A 644 4.98 -14.95 -3.67
N LYS A 645 4.29 -15.33 -4.75
CA LYS A 645 4.86 -15.74 -6.04
C LYS A 645 4.69 -14.70 -7.16
N LEU A 646 4.51 -13.41 -6.81
CA LEU A 646 4.33 -12.33 -7.78
C LEU A 646 5.63 -11.94 -8.54
N THR A 647 6.76 -12.53 -8.16
CA THR A 647 8.05 -12.32 -8.85
C THR A 647 8.59 -13.58 -9.49
N GLU A 648 7.98 -14.73 -9.25
CA GLU A 648 8.46 -16.02 -9.75
C GLU A 648 7.86 -16.35 -11.12
N LEU A 649 8.74 -16.48 -12.13
CA LEU A 649 8.33 -16.77 -13.51
C LEU A 649 7.80 -18.21 -13.68
N HIS A 650 8.44 -19.16 -13.01
CA HIS A 650 8.12 -20.60 -13.06
C HIS A 650 7.96 -21.14 -11.64
N PRO A 651 6.88 -20.81 -10.95
CA PRO A 651 6.69 -21.26 -9.58
C PRO A 651 6.54 -22.79 -9.56
N GLN A 652 7.33 -23.47 -8.73
CA GLN A 652 7.09 -24.88 -8.41
C GLN A 652 5.83 -24.97 -7.55
N ARG A 653 4.92 -25.82 -7.93
CA ARG A 653 3.60 -26.01 -7.32
C ARG A 653 3.53 -27.36 -6.61
#